data_3adb0d812d9ffb63bd9bba08f1de7f6d
#
_entry.id   3adb0d812d9ffb63bd9bba08f1de7f6d
#
_cell.length_a   1.000
_cell.length_b   1.000
_cell.length_c   1.000
_cell.angle_alpha   90.00
_cell.angle_beta   90.00
_cell.angle_gamma   90.00
#
_symmetry.space_group_name_H-M   'P 1'
#
loop_
_entity.id
_entity.type
_entity.pdbx_description
1 polymer ?
#
loop_
_entity_poly.entity_id
_entity_poly.type
_entity_poly.pdbx_seq_one_letter_code
_entity_poly.pdbx_strand_id
1 'polypeptide(L)'
;MFAGCLALTLVSLPAGAQVGVWTYHNDNQRTGQNTNETILNLTNVNSASFGRLFTNMVDGCVYAQPLYAPGVAIPGQGTHNVLFIATQHNTVYAFDADVPVTAGGLLWKTNLGTSAATPNSDFGNRPEAYSDIIPEVGITGTPVIDLNSGTLYVDAFTHEGASYFHRLHALNITNGTERTGSPVLISASVPGNGVDSIGGKVTFNAKQEIQRCALTLANGIVYVSYAGYSDTNPYHGWIIGFSTTNLAKLTNYVFNSTPNSTVTAYGANAGEGGIWMGGGGLSVDTNNNLFFETGNGIFNATNGSAGTEYGDCFMKLSTTNGLAVVDYFTPWNQFTLQANDTDLGSGGLLLLPDQSGTYPHELLGAGKQGQIYVVNRDQMTSGNRHFDATKDFDFVVQTNLGKIKGSFDTPAYFNGRIYYAGYGSGSGDNLKAIALTNGALAGNTILTDTARLFNFPGATPSISASGTNNGIVWAIQMPSTLGSAGTLVACNATNFTTELYTSGQAAGNRDQLGAGVKFAVPTVADGKVFVGSSNSVSIFGLLAGTFSFSSPNYSVQESNTTATITVNRMDGTNGAAQVAYATVAGGTASNGVDYTSVSGALNWTNGESGSKTFAVPILANTLVQSNVTVNLALSNPTNGASALGLQSTAVLTIIEPPIDTWKLAYFGANANNAAIAGDSADPNHDGIVNLLAYAYAFNPLVASTNPFTGNLAGKQFQLHFPRNTSAGDITFIAQSSPNLITWSNLMTFAAASGWVTNQSGATVVESATNGVPPDQYVNVTVTSSTNVTVNAADQFLRLQIHR
;
A
#
# COMPACT_ATOMS: atom_id res chain seq x y z
N MET A 1 14.71 27.45 -48.71
CA MET A 1 14.27 26.29 -47.91
C MET A 1 15.25 26.12 -46.74
N PHE A 2 14.90 26.68 -45.60
CA PHE A 2 15.66 26.44 -44.36
C PHE A 2 14.84 25.49 -43.49
N ALA A 3 15.33 24.28 -43.29
CA ALA A 3 14.79 23.33 -42.36
C ALA A 3 15.32 23.66 -40.95
N GLY A 4 14.45 24.15 -40.08
CA GLY A 4 14.75 24.36 -38.67
C GLY A 4 14.62 23.02 -37.92
N CYS A 5 15.73 22.46 -37.48
CA CYS A 5 15.79 21.35 -36.52
C CYS A 5 15.41 21.86 -35.14
N LEU A 6 14.25 21.49 -34.63
CA LEU A 6 13.85 21.72 -33.23
C LEU A 6 14.56 20.67 -32.37
N ALA A 7 15.63 21.08 -31.69
CA ALA A 7 16.28 20.24 -30.69
C ALA A 7 15.42 20.20 -29.44
N LEU A 8 14.76 19.06 -29.19
CA LEU A 8 14.15 18.76 -27.90
C LEU A 8 15.25 18.53 -26.88
N THR A 9 15.51 19.49 -26.02
CA THR A 9 16.34 19.31 -24.83
C THR A 9 15.52 18.47 -23.83
N LEU A 10 15.84 17.19 -23.77
CA LEU A 10 15.46 16.35 -22.63
C LEU A 10 16.19 16.90 -21.40
N VAL A 11 15.47 17.59 -20.53
CA VAL A 11 15.93 17.88 -19.18
C VAL A 11 15.93 16.54 -18.43
N SER A 12 17.11 15.91 -18.34
CA SER A 12 17.32 14.81 -17.43
C SER A 12 17.23 15.38 -16.01
N LEU A 13 16.14 15.10 -15.32
CA LEU A 13 16.10 15.23 -13.86
C LEU A 13 17.27 14.41 -13.31
N PRO A 14 18.02 14.89 -12.30
CA PRO A 14 19.02 14.07 -11.65
C PRO A 14 18.30 12.85 -11.07
N ALA A 15 18.60 11.66 -11.59
CA ALA A 15 18.27 10.42 -10.94
C ALA A 15 18.96 10.46 -9.58
N GLY A 16 18.22 10.63 -8.49
CA GLY A 16 18.74 10.38 -7.14
C GLY A 16 19.41 9.01 -7.20
N ALA A 17 20.62 8.87 -6.60
CA ALA A 17 21.32 7.60 -6.63
C ALA A 17 20.40 6.53 -6.04
N GLN A 18 19.97 5.56 -6.85
CA GLN A 18 19.17 4.43 -6.42
C GLN A 18 19.95 3.67 -5.36
N VAL A 19 19.35 3.48 -4.17
CA VAL A 19 19.99 2.83 -3.04
C VAL A 19 19.52 1.40 -2.94
N GLY A 20 20.46 0.46 -3.04
CA GLY A 20 20.16 -0.95 -2.84
C GLY A 20 20.09 -1.33 -1.36
N VAL A 21 19.46 -2.47 -1.09
CA VAL A 21 19.47 -3.15 0.22
C VAL A 21 20.10 -4.51 0.01
N TRP A 22 21.38 -4.63 0.38
CA TRP A 22 22.24 -5.79 0.05
C TRP A 22 22.51 -6.71 1.21
N THR A 23 22.07 -6.33 2.40
CA THR A 23 22.21 -7.06 3.64
C THR A 23 21.02 -6.80 4.55
N TYR A 24 20.82 -7.66 5.52
CA TYR A 24 19.78 -7.50 6.54
C TYR A 24 19.89 -6.12 7.21
N HIS A 25 18.72 -5.49 7.38
CA HIS A 25 18.55 -4.23 8.10
C HIS A 25 19.38 -3.07 7.52
N ASN A 26 19.55 -3.07 6.19
CA ASN A 26 20.13 -2.08 5.29
C ASN A 26 21.66 -1.94 5.33
N ASP A 27 22.31 -2.13 6.47
CA ASP A 27 23.75 -1.92 6.62
C ASP A 27 24.37 -2.91 7.64
N ASN A 28 25.71 -2.92 7.71
CA ASN A 28 26.43 -3.79 8.64
C ASN A 28 26.38 -3.32 10.11
N GLN A 29 25.93 -2.12 10.39
CA GLN A 29 25.64 -1.65 11.76
C GLN A 29 24.25 -2.08 12.21
N ARG A 30 23.41 -2.57 11.28
CA ARG A 30 22.04 -3.03 11.51
C ARG A 30 21.09 -1.90 11.93
N THR A 31 21.30 -0.70 11.41
CA THR A 31 20.53 0.48 11.81
C THR A 31 19.07 0.44 11.35
N GLY A 32 18.73 -0.35 10.34
CA GLY A 32 17.36 -0.48 9.82
C GLY A 32 16.87 0.74 9.05
N GLN A 33 17.76 1.67 8.67
CA GLN A 33 17.37 2.92 8.01
C GLN A 33 17.85 2.99 6.56
N ASN A 34 16.97 3.45 5.67
CA ASN A 34 17.29 3.94 4.34
C ASN A 34 17.05 5.45 4.30
N THR A 35 18.11 6.23 4.51
CA THR A 35 18.04 7.72 4.53
C THR A 35 18.13 8.35 3.15
N ASN A 36 18.19 7.56 2.09
CA ASN A 36 18.22 8.02 0.70
C ASN A 36 16.90 7.73 -0.05
N GLU A 37 15.83 7.38 0.65
CA GLU A 37 14.50 7.25 0.08
C GLU A 37 13.88 8.64 -0.12
N THR A 38 13.79 9.07 -1.37
CA THR A 38 13.32 10.42 -1.73
C THR A 38 11.92 10.46 -2.32
N ILE A 39 11.35 9.28 -2.65
CA ILE A 39 10.06 9.16 -3.34
C ILE A 39 8.92 9.05 -2.31
N LEU A 40 9.04 8.12 -1.34
CA LEU A 40 8.04 7.95 -0.29
C LEU A 40 8.19 9.04 0.77
N ASN A 41 7.08 9.68 1.13
CA ASN A 41 7.08 10.75 2.11
C ASN A 41 5.76 10.78 2.91
N LEU A 42 5.69 11.65 3.94
CA LEU A 42 4.55 11.72 4.86
C LEU A 42 3.23 12.15 4.19
N THR A 43 3.27 12.73 2.99
CA THR A 43 2.07 13.21 2.29
C THR A 43 1.54 12.21 1.26
N ASN A 44 2.41 11.37 0.67
CA ASN A 44 2.01 10.43 -0.38
C ASN A 44 1.85 8.98 0.11
N VAL A 45 2.31 8.64 1.33
CA VAL A 45 2.05 7.34 1.96
C VAL A 45 0.72 7.40 2.71
N ASN A 46 -0.37 7.12 1.99
CA ASN A 46 -1.74 7.05 2.50
C ASN A 46 -2.57 6.12 1.61
N SER A 47 -3.76 5.70 2.05
CA SER A 47 -4.58 4.71 1.33
C SER A 47 -5.09 5.16 -0.05
N ALA A 48 -5.09 6.45 -0.34
CA ALA A 48 -5.50 6.99 -1.64
C ALA A 48 -4.35 7.04 -2.66
N SER A 49 -3.11 7.16 -2.20
CA SER A 49 -1.95 7.39 -3.09
C SER A 49 -0.94 6.26 -3.08
N PHE A 50 -0.97 5.40 -2.06
CA PHE A 50 -0.04 4.30 -1.84
C PHE A 50 -0.80 3.00 -1.65
N GLY A 51 -0.27 1.89 -2.16
CA GLY A 51 -0.87 0.58 -2.03
C GLY A 51 -0.10 -0.51 -2.73
N ARG A 52 -0.66 -1.71 -2.77
CA ARG A 52 -0.07 -2.85 -3.45
C ARG A 52 -0.12 -2.67 -4.96
N LEU A 53 1.04 -2.63 -5.59
CA LEU A 53 1.18 -2.58 -7.05
C LEU A 53 0.90 -3.96 -7.66
N PHE A 54 1.56 -4.99 -7.12
CA PHE A 54 1.36 -6.39 -7.54
C PHE A 54 1.91 -7.35 -6.49
N THR A 55 1.69 -8.65 -6.73
CA THR A 55 2.21 -9.74 -5.90
C THR A 55 2.82 -10.80 -6.82
N ASN A 56 4.02 -11.26 -6.48
CA ASN A 56 4.66 -12.39 -7.13
C ASN A 56 4.56 -13.62 -6.22
N MET A 57 4.08 -14.74 -6.76
CA MET A 57 4.00 -16.01 -6.03
C MET A 57 5.36 -16.69 -5.97
N VAL A 58 5.65 -17.34 -4.85
CA VAL A 58 6.85 -18.15 -4.60
C VAL A 58 6.46 -19.49 -3.99
N ASP A 59 7.41 -20.44 -3.96
CA ASP A 59 7.17 -21.84 -3.61
C ASP A 59 7.29 -22.18 -2.11
N GLY A 60 7.60 -21.21 -1.25
CA GLY A 60 7.76 -21.44 0.19
C GLY A 60 7.69 -20.17 1.01
N CYS A 61 7.70 -20.31 2.34
CA CYS A 61 7.67 -19.19 3.26
C CYS A 61 8.92 -18.30 3.12
N VAL A 62 8.71 -16.97 3.14
CA VAL A 62 9.76 -15.96 3.03
C VAL A 62 10.12 -15.45 4.43
N TYR A 63 11.04 -16.11 5.12
CA TYR A 63 11.60 -15.67 6.40
C TYR A 63 12.75 -14.67 6.22
N ALA A 64 13.54 -14.87 5.17
CA ALA A 64 14.63 -13.98 4.80
C ALA A 64 14.10 -12.60 4.38
N GLN A 65 14.76 -11.54 4.82
CA GLN A 65 14.43 -10.19 4.34
C GLN A 65 14.62 -10.11 2.83
N PRO A 66 13.66 -9.59 2.05
CA PRO A 66 13.85 -9.29 0.64
C PRO A 66 15.06 -8.37 0.42
N LEU A 67 15.93 -8.69 -0.54
CA LEU A 67 17.08 -7.86 -0.90
C LEU A 67 16.83 -7.15 -2.25
N TYR A 68 17.33 -5.93 -2.39
CA TYR A 68 17.09 -5.12 -3.57
C TYR A 68 18.41 -4.60 -4.14
N ALA A 69 18.63 -4.83 -5.43
CA ALA A 69 19.77 -4.29 -6.16
C ALA A 69 19.30 -3.52 -7.40
N PRO A 70 19.53 -2.19 -7.45
CA PRO A 70 19.17 -1.38 -8.61
C PRO A 70 20.14 -1.57 -9.76
N GLY A 71 19.65 -1.44 -10.99
CA GLY A 71 20.47 -1.32 -12.19
C GLY A 71 21.31 -2.55 -12.55
N VAL A 72 20.86 -3.76 -12.23
CA VAL A 72 21.55 -5.01 -12.57
C VAL A 72 21.37 -5.34 -14.05
N ALA A 73 22.50 -5.53 -14.76
CA ALA A 73 22.47 -5.95 -16.15
C ALA A 73 22.21 -7.45 -16.25
N ILE A 74 21.03 -7.85 -16.74
CA ILE A 74 20.61 -9.23 -16.93
C ILE A 74 20.90 -9.65 -18.38
N PRO A 75 21.71 -10.69 -18.62
CA PRO A 75 22.09 -11.10 -19.96
C PRO A 75 20.88 -11.41 -20.87
N GLY A 76 20.79 -10.70 -22.00
CA GLY A 76 19.71 -10.88 -22.97
C GLY A 76 18.36 -10.26 -22.61
N GLN A 77 18.26 -9.62 -21.42
CA GLN A 77 17.01 -9.01 -20.96
C GLN A 77 17.13 -7.50 -20.71
N GLY A 78 18.36 -6.96 -20.57
CA GLY A 78 18.59 -5.52 -20.31
C GLY A 78 18.98 -5.23 -18.87
N THR A 79 18.77 -3.98 -18.45
CA THR A 79 19.06 -3.51 -17.09
C THR A 79 17.78 -3.44 -16.29
N HIS A 80 17.77 -4.06 -15.11
CA HIS A 80 16.60 -4.19 -14.23
C HIS A 80 16.93 -3.78 -12.80
N ASN A 81 15.91 -3.32 -12.11
CA ASN A 81 15.92 -3.22 -10.64
C ASN A 81 15.51 -4.59 -10.09
N VAL A 82 16.43 -5.27 -9.42
CA VAL A 82 16.24 -6.68 -9.08
C VAL A 82 15.88 -6.87 -7.61
N LEU A 83 14.78 -7.59 -7.37
CA LEU A 83 14.34 -8.04 -6.05
C LEU A 83 14.72 -9.51 -5.88
N PHE A 84 15.58 -9.82 -4.90
CA PHE A 84 15.97 -11.18 -4.56
C PHE A 84 15.14 -11.69 -3.38
N ILE A 85 14.56 -12.88 -3.55
CA ILE A 85 13.74 -13.55 -2.54
C ILE A 85 14.28 -14.95 -2.32
N ALA A 86 14.50 -15.32 -1.06
CA ALA A 86 14.87 -16.66 -0.67
C ALA A 86 13.77 -17.32 0.17
N THR A 87 13.47 -18.59 -0.09
CA THR A 87 12.33 -19.28 0.51
C THR A 87 12.76 -20.49 1.33
N GLN A 88 11.90 -20.92 2.26
CA GLN A 88 12.09 -22.17 3.00
C GLN A 88 12.11 -23.41 2.07
N HIS A 89 11.64 -23.28 0.84
CA HIS A 89 11.75 -24.34 -0.18
C HIS A 89 13.13 -24.41 -0.86
N ASN A 90 14.14 -23.76 -0.27
CA ASN A 90 15.50 -23.64 -0.81
C ASN A 90 15.54 -23.00 -2.21
N THR A 91 14.59 -22.17 -2.58
CA THR A 91 14.60 -21.47 -3.86
C THR A 91 15.00 -20.01 -3.68
N VAL A 92 15.92 -19.54 -4.50
CA VAL A 92 16.28 -18.14 -4.65
C VAL A 92 15.67 -17.63 -5.96
N TYR A 93 14.89 -16.56 -5.86
CA TYR A 93 14.27 -15.87 -7.00
C TYR A 93 14.95 -14.53 -7.21
N ALA A 94 15.08 -14.12 -8.48
CA ALA A 94 15.30 -12.74 -8.89
C ALA A 94 14.12 -12.25 -9.71
N PHE A 95 13.41 -11.28 -9.18
CA PHE A 95 12.30 -10.64 -9.86
C PHE A 95 12.71 -9.23 -10.32
N ASP A 96 12.16 -8.79 -11.44
CA ASP A 96 12.09 -7.36 -11.72
C ASP A 96 11.20 -6.69 -10.67
N ALA A 97 11.73 -5.69 -9.98
CA ALA A 97 11.01 -4.96 -8.93
C ALA A 97 9.91 -4.03 -9.48
N ASP A 98 9.89 -3.80 -10.79
CA ASP A 98 8.99 -2.87 -11.48
C ASP A 98 7.92 -3.60 -12.31
N VAL A 99 8.10 -4.90 -12.58
CA VAL A 99 7.26 -5.69 -13.51
C VAL A 99 6.76 -6.96 -12.82
N PRO A 100 5.44 -7.23 -12.82
CA PRO A 100 4.90 -8.48 -12.26
C PRO A 100 5.30 -9.70 -13.10
N VAL A 101 5.35 -10.88 -12.48
CA VAL A 101 5.65 -12.16 -13.16
C VAL A 101 4.72 -12.39 -14.35
N THR A 102 3.45 -12.02 -14.25
CA THR A 102 2.47 -12.14 -15.34
C THR A 102 2.80 -11.32 -16.58
N ALA A 103 3.69 -10.32 -16.44
CA ALA A 103 4.19 -9.49 -17.53
C ALA A 103 5.68 -9.73 -17.83
N GLY A 104 6.25 -10.85 -17.37
CA GLY A 104 7.63 -11.22 -17.64
C GLY A 104 8.64 -10.83 -16.56
N GLY A 105 8.18 -10.43 -15.37
CA GLY A 105 9.06 -9.95 -14.28
C GLY A 105 9.83 -11.02 -13.51
N LEU A 106 9.78 -12.31 -13.89
CA LEU A 106 10.68 -13.32 -13.37
C LEU A 106 11.96 -13.32 -14.21
N LEU A 107 13.08 -12.88 -13.66
CA LEU A 107 14.36 -12.82 -14.34
C LEU A 107 15.08 -14.17 -14.31
N TRP A 108 15.17 -14.76 -13.11
CA TRP A 108 15.68 -16.13 -12.91
C TRP A 108 15.22 -16.69 -11.57
N LYS A 109 15.31 -18.02 -11.41
CA LYS A 109 15.18 -18.73 -10.14
C LYS A 109 16.11 -19.94 -10.09
N THR A 110 16.61 -20.27 -8.90
CA THR A 110 17.47 -21.44 -8.66
C THR A 110 17.03 -22.13 -7.37
N ASN A 111 16.74 -23.43 -7.43
CA ASN A 111 16.51 -24.27 -6.26
C ASN A 111 17.83 -24.91 -5.84
N LEU A 112 18.13 -24.85 -4.53
CA LEU A 112 19.42 -25.26 -3.95
C LEU A 112 19.38 -26.64 -3.27
N GLY A 113 18.31 -27.40 -3.48
CA GLY A 113 18.15 -28.76 -2.95
C GLY A 113 16.89 -28.93 -2.12
N THR A 114 16.63 -30.16 -1.71
CA THR A 114 15.40 -30.51 -0.98
C THR A 114 15.45 -29.98 0.45
N SER A 115 14.49 -29.16 0.84
CA SER A 115 14.29 -28.68 2.21
C SER A 115 13.87 -29.81 3.15
N ALA A 116 13.96 -29.58 4.46
CA ALA A 116 13.52 -30.55 5.46
C ALA A 116 12.05 -30.29 5.85
N ALA A 117 11.17 -31.26 5.57
CA ALA A 117 9.75 -31.16 5.93
C ALA A 117 9.55 -31.06 7.46
N THR A 118 8.55 -30.29 7.88
CA THR A 118 8.12 -30.16 9.28
C THR A 118 6.60 -30.33 9.39
N PRO A 119 6.05 -30.79 10.56
CA PRO A 119 6.75 -31.12 11.80
C PRO A 119 7.75 -32.27 11.66
N ASN A 120 8.88 -32.22 12.38
CA ASN A 120 9.93 -33.19 12.26
C ASN A 120 10.50 -33.59 13.64
N SER A 121 10.47 -34.86 13.96
CA SER A 121 11.02 -35.40 15.22
C SER A 121 12.55 -35.56 15.22
N ASP A 122 13.19 -35.43 14.07
CA ASP A 122 14.65 -35.49 13.95
C ASP A 122 15.32 -34.22 14.49
N PHE A 123 14.66 -33.09 14.39
CA PHE A 123 15.11 -31.84 14.99
C PHE A 123 14.56 -31.77 16.40
N GLY A 124 15.29 -32.02 17.34
CA GLY A 124 14.80 -31.87 18.65
C GLY A 124 14.58 -33.20 19.36
N ASN A 125 15.36 -33.38 20.42
CA ASN A 125 15.27 -34.52 21.37
C ASN A 125 14.10 -34.29 22.37
N ARG A 126 13.06 -33.52 21.99
CA ARG A 126 11.85 -33.32 22.80
C ARG A 126 10.79 -34.36 22.39
N PRO A 127 9.85 -34.70 23.29
CA PRO A 127 8.74 -35.60 22.95
C PRO A 127 7.90 -35.11 21.77
N GLU A 128 8.00 -33.81 21.47
CA GLU A 128 7.23 -33.12 20.42
C GLU A 128 8.12 -32.81 19.22
N ALA A 129 7.63 -33.08 18.02
CA ALA A 129 8.34 -32.75 16.78
C ALA A 129 8.51 -31.23 16.63
N TYR A 130 9.64 -30.79 16.08
CA TYR A 130 9.88 -29.38 15.76
C TYR A 130 8.82 -28.84 14.77
N SER A 131 8.18 -27.74 15.13
CA SER A 131 7.08 -27.14 14.37
C SER A 131 7.09 -25.60 14.38
N ASP A 132 8.17 -24.96 14.83
CA ASP A 132 8.25 -23.49 14.88
C ASP A 132 8.28 -22.85 13.49
N ILE A 133 8.87 -23.57 12.52
CA ILE A 133 8.83 -23.23 11.09
C ILE A 133 8.12 -24.38 10.37
N ILE A 134 7.04 -24.08 9.68
CA ILE A 134 6.21 -25.00 8.92
C ILE A 134 5.90 -24.41 7.53
N PRO A 135 5.72 -25.26 6.50
CA PRO A 135 5.73 -26.74 6.49
C PRO A 135 7.11 -27.36 6.28
N GLU A 136 8.17 -26.58 6.22
CA GLU A 136 9.54 -27.02 5.90
C GLU A 136 10.58 -26.02 6.41
N VAL A 137 11.81 -26.50 6.58
CA VAL A 137 12.99 -25.68 6.87
C VAL A 137 13.97 -25.80 5.70
N GLY A 138 14.37 -24.64 5.20
CA GLY A 138 15.38 -24.49 4.15
C GLY A 138 16.18 -23.22 4.39
N ILE A 139 16.11 -22.22 3.46
CA ILE A 139 16.78 -20.94 3.64
C ILE A 139 15.99 -20.11 4.65
N THR A 140 16.53 -19.91 5.85
CA THR A 140 15.88 -19.18 6.94
C THR A 140 16.52 -17.81 7.17
N GLY A 141 17.86 -17.75 7.25
CA GLY A 141 18.59 -16.49 7.41
C GLY A 141 18.62 -15.66 6.12
N THR A 142 18.65 -14.35 6.28
CA THR A 142 18.75 -13.43 5.14
C THR A 142 20.08 -13.58 4.41
N PRO A 143 20.11 -13.75 3.09
CA PRO A 143 21.32 -13.73 2.27
C PRO A 143 22.07 -12.40 2.37
N VAL A 144 23.28 -12.35 1.79
CA VAL A 144 24.04 -11.11 1.61
C VAL A 144 24.54 -10.99 0.18
N ILE A 145 24.53 -9.77 -0.39
CA ILE A 145 25.01 -9.49 -1.74
C ILE A 145 26.32 -8.71 -1.69
N ASP A 146 27.35 -9.25 -2.37
CA ASP A 146 28.55 -8.52 -2.73
C ASP A 146 28.38 -7.93 -4.13
N LEU A 147 28.09 -6.65 -4.23
CA LEU A 147 27.94 -5.96 -5.50
C LEU A 147 29.24 -5.88 -6.30
N ASN A 148 30.39 -5.84 -5.63
CA ASN A 148 31.68 -5.71 -6.33
C ASN A 148 31.96 -6.94 -7.19
N SER A 149 31.62 -8.13 -6.67
CA SER A 149 31.75 -9.39 -7.40
C SER A 149 30.46 -9.81 -8.12
N GLY A 150 29.32 -9.15 -7.87
CA GLY A 150 28.01 -9.54 -8.37
C GLY A 150 27.58 -10.90 -7.83
N THR A 151 27.80 -11.17 -6.54
CA THR A 151 27.56 -12.48 -5.91
C THR A 151 26.56 -12.36 -4.76
N LEU A 152 25.55 -13.23 -4.76
CA LEU A 152 24.63 -13.44 -3.64
C LEU A 152 25.10 -14.69 -2.86
N TYR A 153 25.38 -14.52 -1.58
CA TYR A 153 25.72 -15.62 -0.67
C TYR A 153 24.51 -16.02 0.15
N VAL A 154 24.24 -17.32 0.24
CA VAL A 154 23.09 -17.88 0.95
C VAL A 154 23.42 -19.25 1.55
N ASP A 155 22.94 -19.54 2.76
CA ASP A 155 22.99 -20.88 3.36
C ASP A 155 21.68 -21.60 3.07
N ALA A 156 21.77 -22.80 2.52
CA ALA A 156 20.64 -23.69 2.29
C ALA A 156 20.75 -24.93 3.18
N PHE A 157 19.67 -25.19 3.96
CA PHE A 157 19.51 -26.40 4.73
C PHE A 157 18.81 -27.47 3.93
N THR A 158 19.45 -28.63 3.73
CA THR A 158 18.92 -29.69 2.91
C THR A 158 18.79 -31.00 3.66
N HIS A 159 17.76 -31.81 3.29
CA HIS A 159 17.55 -33.19 3.76
C HIS A 159 17.78 -34.16 2.61
N GLU A 160 18.81 -34.97 2.70
CA GLU A 160 19.28 -35.88 1.64
C GLU A 160 19.38 -37.31 2.17
N GLY A 161 18.40 -38.14 1.84
CA GLY A 161 18.25 -39.47 2.38
C GLY A 161 18.01 -39.47 3.89
N ALA A 162 18.96 -39.94 4.70
CA ALA A 162 18.86 -39.90 6.15
C ALA A 162 19.74 -38.81 6.80
N SER A 163 20.29 -37.88 5.99
CA SER A 163 21.29 -36.91 6.43
C SER A 163 20.83 -35.48 6.18
N TYR A 164 21.29 -34.58 7.01
CA TYR A 164 21.00 -33.15 6.94
C TYR A 164 22.31 -32.37 6.70
N PHE A 165 22.22 -31.34 5.86
CA PHE A 165 23.40 -30.58 5.48
C PHE A 165 23.05 -29.07 5.42
N HIS A 166 24.02 -28.26 5.88
CA HIS A 166 24.08 -26.84 5.54
C HIS A 166 25.14 -26.66 4.45
N ARG A 167 24.80 -25.88 3.43
CA ARG A 167 25.73 -25.51 2.37
C ARG A 167 25.67 -24.01 2.12
N LEU A 168 26.84 -23.41 2.08
CA LEU A 168 27.00 -22.04 1.64
C LEU A 168 27.08 -22.03 0.10
N HIS A 169 26.15 -21.35 -0.52
CA HIS A 169 26.07 -21.11 -1.94
C HIS A 169 26.51 -19.69 -2.27
N ALA A 170 27.16 -19.53 -3.43
CA ALA A 170 27.56 -18.25 -4.02
C ALA A 170 26.98 -18.15 -5.42
N LEU A 171 25.88 -17.42 -5.56
CA LEU A 171 25.12 -17.31 -6.80
C LEU A 171 25.48 -16.02 -7.56
N ASN A 172 25.63 -16.12 -8.87
CA ASN A 172 25.72 -14.95 -9.73
C ASN A 172 24.37 -14.19 -9.75
N ILE A 173 24.33 -12.93 -9.33
CA ILE A 173 23.11 -12.13 -9.23
C ILE A 173 22.42 -11.93 -10.60
N THR A 174 23.15 -12.09 -11.71
CA THR A 174 22.60 -11.82 -13.06
C THR A 174 21.87 -13.02 -13.68
N ASN A 175 22.12 -14.25 -13.21
CA ASN A 175 21.54 -15.45 -13.81
C ASN A 175 21.30 -16.63 -12.85
N GLY A 176 21.58 -16.47 -11.55
CA GLY A 176 21.36 -17.48 -10.52
C GLY A 176 22.28 -18.71 -10.57
N THR A 177 23.31 -18.70 -11.41
CA THR A 177 24.25 -19.83 -11.48
C THR A 177 25.27 -19.81 -10.35
N GLU A 178 25.70 -21.00 -9.93
CA GLU A 178 26.76 -21.15 -8.94
C GLU A 178 28.08 -20.55 -9.43
N ARG A 179 28.77 -19.85 -8.53
CA ARG A 179 30.15 -19.41 -8.78
C ARG A 179 31.14 -20.55 -8.60
N THR A 180 32.33 -20.42 -9.14
CA THR A 180 33.40 -21.42 -8.97
C THR A 180 33.72 -21.66 -7.49
N GLY A 181 33.72 -22.91 -7.06
CA GLY A 181 33.92 -23.30 -5.67
C GLY A 181 32.63 -23.43 -4.85
N SER A 182 31.49 -23.02 -5.41
CA SER A 182 30.15 -23.14 -4.79
C SER A 182 29.43 -24.40 -5.30
N PRO A 183 28.56 -25.05 -4.47
CA PRO A 183 28.41 -24.84 -3.04
C PRO A 183 29.51 -25.47 -2.18
N VAL A 184 29.65 -24.97 -0.95
CA VAL A 184 30.58 -25.53 0.03
C VAL A 184 29.84 -26.14 1.23
N LEU A 185 30.13 -27.38 1.58
CA LEU A 185 29.59 -28.01 2.77
C LEU A 185 30.07 -27.27 4.03
N ILE A 186 29.17 -26.87 4.89
CA ILE A 186 29.48 -26.25 6.16
C ILE A 186 29.81 -27.33 7.18
N SER A 187 31.04 -27.28 7.69
CA SER A 187 31.53 -28.16 8.71
C SER A 187 32.61 -27.45 9.51
N ALA A 188 32.61 -27.62 10.83
CA ALA A 188 33.58 -27.00 11.73
C ALA A 188 33.82 -27.87 12.92
N SER A 189 34.94 -27.67 13.59
CA SER A 189 35.21 -28.21 14.93
C SER A 189 36.15 -27.27 15.68
N VAL A 190 35.97 -27.19 16.99
CA VAL A 190 36.83 -26.44 17.91
C VAL A 190 37.36 -27.36 19.02
N PRO A 191 38.50 -27.06 19.63
CA PRO A 191 38.89 -27.70 20.88
C PRO A 191 37.83 -27.45 21.95
N GLY A 192 37.46 -28.48 22.71
CA GLY A 192 36.48 -28.36 23.78
C GLY A 192 36.22 -29.68 24.49
N ASN A 193 35.70 -29.57 25.71
CA ASN A 193 35.37 -30.70 26.57
C ASN A 193 33.86 -30.76 26.87
N GLY A 194 33.02 -30.12 26.03
CA GLY A 194 31.57 -30.16 26.15
C GLY A 194 31.03 -31.59 26.13
N VAL A 195 29.76 -31.75 26.50
CA VAL A 195 29.10 -33.06 26.63
C VAL A 195 29.12 -33.90 25.36
N ASP A 196 29.14 -33.24 24.20
CA ASP A 196 29.19 -33.82 22.86
C ASP A 196 30.60 -33.88 22.28
N SER A 197 31.63 -33.55 23.12
CA SER A 197 33.01 -33.57 22.67
C SER A 197 33.49 -35.02 22.40
N ILE A 198 34.10 -35.20 21.24
CA ILE A 198 34.75 -36.44 20.85
C ILE A 198 36.24 -36.18 20.61
N GLY A 199 37.10 -36.86 21.42
CA GLY A 199 38.53 -36.68 21.30
C GLY A 199 39.05 -35.28 21.60
N GLY A 200 38.36 -34.53 22.50
CA GLY A 200 38.72 -33.15 22.88
C GLY A 200 38.29 -32.10 21.86
N LYS A 201 37.30 -32.40 21.03
CA LYS A 201 36.74 -31.49 20.02
C LYS A 201 35.21 -31.52 20.04
N VAL A 202 34.61 -30.36 20.05
CA VAL A 202 33.17 -30.14 19.72
C VAL A 202 33.07 -29.92 18.22
N THR A 203 32.10 -30.61 17.57
CA THR A 203 31.97 -30.60 16.11
C THR A 203 30.57 -30.12 15.72
N PHE A 204 30.50 -29.22 14.73
CA PHE A 204 29.27 -28.72 14.17
C PHE A 204 28.35 -29.83 13.68
N ASN A 205 27.10 -29.82 14.13
CA ASN A 205 26.08 -30.81 13.77
C ASN A 205 24.92 -30.14 13.03
N ALA A 206 24.88 -30.23 11.70
CA ALA A 206 23.85 -29.61 10.85
C ALA A 206 22.41 -29.98 11.24
N LYS A 207 22.18 -31.12 11.87
CA LYS A 207 20.85 -31.57 12.32
C LYS A 207 20.34 -30.83 13.55
N GLN A 208 21.21 -30.27 14.34
CA GLN A 208 20.89 -29.58 15.59
C GLN A 208 21.01 -28.07 15.51
N GLU A 209 21.73 -27.56 14.52
CA GLU A 209 22.03 -26.16 14.38
C GLU A 209 21.14 -25.52 13.28
N ILE A 210 20.39 -24.50 13.62
CA ILE A 210 19.62 -23.71 12.67
C ILE A 210 20.38 -22.46 12.22
N GLN A 211 20.42 -22.22 10.92
CA GLN A 211 20.92 -20.96 10.36
C GLN A 211 19.80 -19.93 10.38
N ARG A 212 19.67 -19.16 11.48
CA ARG A 212 18.62 -18.15 11.63
C ARG A 212 19.12 -16.74 11.40
N CYS A 213 20.32 -16.41 11.90
CA CYS A 213 20.93 -15.10 11.71
C CYS A 213 21.17 -14.79 10.24
N ALA A 214 20.96 -13.55 9.85
CA ALA A 214 21.35 -13.07 8.52
C ALA A 214 22.86 -13.25 8.29
N LEU A 215 23.25 -13.62 7.07
CA LEU A 215 24.64 -13.68 6.67
C LEU A 215 25.27 -12.28 6.75
N THR A 216 26.54 -12.25 7.15
CA THR A 216 27.27 -10.98 7.25
C THR A 216 28.50 -11.02 6.34
N LEU A 217 28.64 -9.99 5.51
CA LEU A 217 29.81 -9.82 4.63
C LEU A 217 30.67 -8.66 5.16
N ALA A 218 31.89 -8.95 5.52
CA ALA A 218 32.84 -7.93 5.95
C ALA A 218 34.26 -8.34 5.55
N ASN A 219 35.06 -7.37 5.08
CA ASN A 219 36.47 -7.53 4.77
C ASN A 219 36.79 -8.79 3.91
N GLY A 220 35.96 -9.07 2.89
CA GLY A 220 36.16 -10.22 1.98
C GLY A 220 35.86 -11.58 2.60
N ILE A 221 35.10 -11.61 3.71
CA ILE A 221 34.70 -12.83 4.41
C ILE A 221 33.19 -12.84 4.61
N VAL A 222 32.55 -13.95 4.26
CA VAL A 222 31.15 -14.25 4.59
C VAL A 222 31.12 -15.03 5.89
N TYR A 223 30.41 -14.48 6.88
CA TYR A 223 30.19 -15.12 8.17
C TYR A 223 28.79 -15.73 8.22
N VAL A 224 28.69 -16.99 8.62
CA VAL A 224 27.44 -17.72 8.83
C VAL A 224 27.34 -18.07 10.31
N SER A 225 26.17 -17.80 10.92
CA SER A 225 25.97 -18.00 12.38
C SER A 225 24.81 -18.95 12.63
N TYR A 226 24.89 -19.69 13.75
CA TYR A 226 23.95 -20.76 14.06
C TYR A 226 23.50 -20.73 15.53
N ALA A 227 22.30 -21.31 15.74
CA ALA A 227 21.69 -21.58 17.04
C ALA A 227 21.00 -22.95 17.02
N GLY A 228 20.40 -23.37 18.13
CA GLY A 228 19.71 -24.65 18.19
C GLY A 228 18.28 -24.61 17.63
N TYR A 229 17.81 -25.77 17.20
CA TYR A 229 16.38 -26.00 16.93
C TYR A 229 15.63 -26.19 18.26
N SER A 230 14.74 -25.28 18.64
CA SER A 230 13.90 -25.35 19.84
C SER A 230 14.67 -25.76 21.12
N ASP A 231 15.86 -25.21 21.33
CA ASP A 231 16.75 -25.48 22.46
C ASP A 231 17.03 -26.97 22.68
N THR A 232 17.16 -27.70 21.58
CA THR A 232 17.45 -29.14 21.65
C THR A 232 18.92 -29.41 21.89
N ASN A 233 19.23 -29.75 23.09
CA ASN A 233 20.60 -30.02 23.52
C ASN A 233 21.15 -31.37 23.01
N PRO A 234 22.49 -31.48 22.76
CA PRO A 234 23.45 -30.35 22.78
C PRO A 234 23.43 -29.56 21.45
N TYR A 235 23.37 -28.26 21.54
CA TYR A 235 23.59 -27.32 20.43
C TYR A 235 24.55 -26.22 20.90
N HIS A 236 25.06 -25.42 19.98
CA HIS A 236 25.96 -24.32 20.30
C HIS A 236 25.74 -23.12 19.44
N GLY A 237 26.15 -21.95 19.89
CA GLY A 237 26.33 -20.80 19.04
C GLY A 237 27.60 -20.93 18.21
N TRP A 238 27.48 -20.96 16.88
CA TRP A 238 28.61 -21.01 15.96
C TRP A 238 28.68 -19.75 15.09
N ILE A 239 29.93 -19.34 14.78
CA ILE A 239 30.25 -18.43 13.68
C ILE A 239 31.33 -19.08 12.84
N ILE A 240 31.12 -19.18 11.53
CA ILE A 240 32.03 -19.78 10.58
C ILE A 240 32.28 -18.84 9.42
N GLY A 241 33.55 -18.49 9.16
CA GLY A 241 33.93 -17.56 8.11
C GLY A 241 34.43 -18.24 6.84
N PHE A 242 33.99 -17.76 5.69
CA PHE A 242 34.36 -18.25 4.36
C PHE A 242 34.91 -17.10 3.51
N SER A 243 36.00 -17.36 2.76
CA SER A 243 36.60 -16.41 1.84
C SER A 243 35.67 -16.12 0.67
N THR A 244 35.43 -14.83 0.32
CA THR A 244 34.67 -14.46 -0.89
C THR A 244 35.40 -14.81 -2.18
N THR A 245 36.71 -15.00 -2.14
CA THR A 245 37.52 -15.25 -3.34
C THR A 245 37.30 -16.64 -3.93
N ASN A 246 37.20 -17.68 -3.05
CA ASN A 246 37.13 -19.09 -3.49
C ASN A 246 36.17 -19.95 -2.65
N LEU A 247 35.37 -19.32 -1.80
CA LEU A 247 34.42 -19.92 -0.87
C LEU A 247 35.05 -20.95 0.13
N ALA A 248 36.37 -20.97 0.24
CA ALA A 248 37.04 -21.85 1.20
C ALA A 248 36.74 -21.41 2.64
N LYS A 249 36.42 -22.38 3.50
CA LYS A 249 36.37 -22.16 4.95
C LYS A 249 37.72 -21.71 5.45
N LEU A 250 37.76 -20.66 6.23
CA LEU A 250 39.00 -20.14 6.82
C LEU A 250 39.23 -20.79 8.17
N THR A 251 40.35 -21.48 8.33
CA THR A 251 40.63 -22.34 9.50
C THR A 251 40.56 -21.59 10.83
N ASN A 252 41.04 -20.36 10.89
CA ASN A 252 41.06 -19.53 12.10
C ASN A 252 39.76 -18.71 12.29
N TYR A 253 38.80 -18.81 11.37
CA TYR A 253 37.55 -18.07 11.44
C TYR A 253 36.40 -18.96 11.84
N VAL A 254 36.60 -19.71 12.96
CA VAL A 254 35.59 -20.55 13.58
C VAL A 254 35.49 -20.16 15.05
N PHE A 255 34.32 -19.83 15.50
CA PHE A 255 34.00 -19.54 16.90
C PHE A 255 32.85 -20.45 17.35
N ASN A 256 32.90 -20.88 18.60
CA ASN A 256 31.83 -21.59 19.31
C ASN A 256 31.64 -20.92 20.67
N SER A 257 30.40 -20.68 21.07
CA SER A 257 30.05 -19.92 22.26
C SER A 257 30.22 -20.71 23.56
N THR A 258 30.09 -22.05 23.52
CA THR A 258 30.04 -22.91 24.72
C THR A 258 30.79 -24.23 24.54
N PRO A 259 32.10 -24.23 24.13
CA PRO A 259 32.83 -25.44 23.73
C PRO A 259 33.13 -26.39 24.89
N ASN A 260 33.06 -25.92 26.15
CA ASN A 260 33.31 -26.75 27.31
C ASN A 260 32.10 -26.97 28.22
N SER A 261 30.91 -26.65 27.70
CA SER A 261 29.67 -26.74 28.46
C SER A 261 29.34 -28.20 28.78
N THR A 262 29.23 -28.52 30.06
CA THR A 262 28.94 -29.87 30.55
C THR A 262 27.66 -29.98 31.35
N VAL A 263 26.94 -28.83 31.57
CA VAL A 263 25.72 -28.73 32.36
C VAL A 263 24.71 -27.83 31.61
N THR A 264 23.42 -28.07 31.71
CA THR A 264 22.36 -27.21 31.23
C THR A 264 21.45 -26.80 32.36
N ALA A 265 20.71 -25.70 32.19
CA ALA A 265 19.64 -25.29 33.10
C ALA A 265 18.46 -26.28 33.10
N TYR A 266 18.30 -27.05 32.03
CA TYR A 266 17.10 -27.90 31.79
C TYR A 266 17.42 -29.41 31.82
N GLY A 267 18.59 -29.87 32.25
CA GLY A 267 18.89 -31.29 32.32
C GLY A 267 20.34 -31.70 32.02
N ALA A 268 20.55 -32.98 31.66
CA ALA A 268 21.88 -33.60 31.60
C ALA A 268 22.67 -33.29 30.31
N ASN A 269 22.12 -32.63 29.33
CA ASN A 269 22.76 -32.42 28.02
C ASN A 269 23.14 -30.95 27.83
N ALA A 270 24.41 -30.66 27.89
CA ALA A 270 24.98 -29.33 27.80
C ALA A 270 25.20 -28.86 26.37
N GLY A 271 25.55 -27.61 26.20
CA GLY A 271 25.75 -26.87 24.99
C GLY A 271 25.18 -25.46 25.18
N GLU A 272 24.25 -25.06 24.35
CA GLU A 272 23.51 -23.79 24.40
C GLU A 272 24.37 -22.58 23.97
N GLY A 273 23.96 -21.35 24.31
CA GLY A 273 24.66 -20.15 23.86
C GLY A 273 24.42 -19.84 22.37
N GLY A 274 23.28 -20.23 21.83
CA GLY A 274 22.91 -20.05 20.41
C GLY A 274 22.95 -18.59 19.97
N ILE A 275 23.36 -18.36 18.73
CA ILE A 275 23.36 -17.04 18.10
C ILE A 275 22.11 -16.93 17.21
N TRP A 276 21.01 -16.54 17.84
CA TRP A 276 19.66 -16.56 17.23
C TRP A 276 19.19 -15.19 16.74
N MET A 277 19.28 -14.20 17.61
CA MET A 277 19.04 -12.76 17.38
C MET A 277 17.77 -12.41 16.59
N GLY A 278 16.70 -13.21 16.69
CA GLY A 278 15.44 -12.98 15.96
C GLY A 278 15.57 -12.98 14.44
N GLY A 279 16.70 -13.37 13.88
CA GLY A 279 17.06 -13.26 12.47
C GLY A 279 17.96 -12.09 12.14
N GLY A 280 18.37 -11.29 13.14
CA GLY A 280 19.36 -10.24 13.00
C GLY A 280 20.73 -10.81 12.57
N GLY A 281 21.48 -10.02 11.81
CA GLY A 281 22.84 -10.38 11.41
C GLY A 281 23.88 -9.89 12.43
N LEU A 282 25.08 -10.46 12.39
CA LEU A 282 26.21 -9.91 13.13
C LEU A 282 26.42 -8.46 12.71
N SER A 283 26.55 -7.56 13.69
CA SER A 283 26.90 -6.16 13.42
C SER A 283 28.41 -6.00 13.30
N VAL A 284 28.86 -5.06 12.45
CA VAL A 284 30.28 -4.87 12.14
C VAL A 284 30.66 -3.39 12.30
N ASP A 285 31.75 -3.13 13.05
CA ASP A 285 32.30 -1.79 13.16
C ASP A 285 33.30 -1.45 12.03
N THR A 286 33.80 -0.23 12.03
CA THR A 286 34.80 0.25 11.05
C THR A 286 36.17 -0.46 11.12
N ASN A 287 36.45 -1.18 12.20
CA ASN A 287 37.65 -2.02 12.39
C ASN A 287 37.39 -3.47 11.98
N ASN A 288 36.21 -3.78 11.44
CA ASN A 288 35.75 -5.12 11.11
C ASN A 288 35.60 -6.07 12.32
N ASN A 289 35.43 -5.54 13.53
CA ASN A 289 35.05 -6.38 14.67
C ASN A 289 33.58 -6.79 14.54
N LEU A 290 33.26 -8.02 14.94
CA LEU A 290 31.91 -8.55 14.96
C LEU A 290 31.29 -8.36 16.34
N PHE A 291 30.01 -7.92 16.34
CA PHE A 291 29.19 -7.76 17.54
C PHE A 291 27.91 -8.58 17.41
N PHE A 292 27.53 -9.28 18.48
CA PHE A 292 26.33 -10.12 18.51
C PHE A 292 25.90 -10.42 19.94
N GLU A 293 24.73 -11.02 20.10
CA GLU A 293 24.20 -11.54 21.35
C GLU A 293 24.14 -13.07 21.29
N THR A 294 24.37 -13.71 22.42
CA THR A 294 24.14 -15.14 22.63
C THR A 294 22.89 -15.33 23.49
N GLY A 295 22.16 -16.41 23.25
CA GLY A 295 21.02 -16.83 24.06
C GLY A 295 21.41 -17.66 25.28
N ASN A 296 20.40 -18.30 25.90
CA ASN A 296 20.60 -19.17 27.04
C ASN A 296 21.80 -20.07 26.89
N GLY A 297 22.56 -20.21 27.95
CA GLY A 297 23.77 -21.03 27.94
C GLY A 297 24.62 -20.89 29.20
N ILE A 298 25.51 -21.78 29.39
CA ILE A 298 26.46 -21.71 30.47
C ILE A 298 27.39 -20.53 30.22
N PHE A 299 27.67 -19.79 31.29
CA PHE A 299 28.80 -18.90 31.35
C PHE A 299 29.63 -19.20 32.58
N ASN A 300 30.91 -18.86 32.59
CA ASN A 300 31.82 -19.22 33.62
C ASN A 300 32.76 -18.07 34.05
N ALA A 301 32.46 -16.85 33.62
CA ALA A 301 33.12 -15.66 34.13
C ALA A 301 32.75 -15.43 35.60
N THR A 302 33.68 -14.88 36.37
CA THR A 302 33.47 -14.47 37.75
C THR A 302 33.98 -13.06 37.95
N ASN A 303 33.64 -12.42 39.08
CA ASN A 303 34.18 -11.10 39.45
C ASN A 303 35.71 -11.07 39.36
N GLY A 304 36.24 -10.32 38.37
CA GLY A 304 37.66 -10.15 38.14
C GLY A 304 38.35 -11.28 37.38
N SER A 305 37.57 -12.23 36.76
CA SER A 305 38.10 -13.28 35.92
C SER A 305 37.25 -13.48 34.68
N ALA A 306 37.88 -13.43 33.50
CA ALA A 306 37.23 -13.75 32.26
C ALA A 306 36.83 -15.22 32.17
N GLY A 307 35.69 -15.50 31.47
CA GLY A 307 35.22 -16.84 31.16
C GLY A 307 35.67 -17.32 29.79
N THR A 308 35.21 -18.53 29.46
CA THR A 308 35.40 -19.18 28.17
C THR A 308 34.09 -19.70 27.61
N GLU A 309 33.01 -19.60 28.38
CA GLU A 309 31.61 -19.92 28.00
C GLU A 309 30.76 -18.68 28.06
N TYR A 310 29.96 -18.46 27.03
CA TYR A 310 29.35 -17.16 26.73
C TYR A 310 27.83 -17.26 26.54
N GLY A 311 27.12 -17.85 27.50
CA GLY A 311 25.64 -17.81 27.52
C GLY A 311 25.13 -16.44 27.96
N ASP A 312 24.11 -15.91 27.29
CA ASP A 312 23.49 -14.60 27.55
C ASP A 312 24.48 -13.43 27.61
N CYS A 313 25.33 -13.29 26.59
CA CYS A 313 26.38 -12.29 26.54
C CYS A 313 26.23 -11.36 25.33
N PHE A 314 26.60 -10.09 25.51
CA PHE A 314 27.02 -9.23 24.41
C PHE A 314 28.48 -9.53 24.08
N MET A 315 28.75 -9.86 22.84
CA MET A 315 30.05 -10.34 22.39
C MET A 315 30.71 -9.37 21.42
N LYS A 316 32.04 -9.26 21.50
CA LYS A 316 32.90 -8.60 20.52
C LYS A 316 34.02 -9.54 20.09
N LEU A 317 34.07 -9.87 18.80
CA LEU A 317 35.16 -10.63 18.20
C LEU A 317 36.01 -9.75 17.29
N SER A 318 37.35 -9.84 17.46
CA SER A 318 38.27 -9.38 16.43
C SER A 318 38.24 -10.34 15.24
N THR A 319 38.39 -9.82 14.04
CA THR A 319 38.58 -10.59 12.81
C THR A 319 40.03 -10.52 12.28
N THR A 320 40.93 -9.94 13.04
CA THR A 320 42.34 -9.83 12.66
C THR A 320 43.04 -11.16 12.79
N ASN A 321 43.40 -11.79 11.65
CA ASN A 321 44.01 -13.10 11.56
C ASN A 321 43.19 -14.28 12.09
N GLY A 322 41.89 -14.11 12.25
CA GLY A 322 40.97 -15.13 12.77
C GLY A 322 39.95 -14.53 13.73
N LEU A 323 39.01 -15.36 14.20
CA LEU A 323 38.01 -14.94 15.20
C LEU A 323 38.61 -15.12 16.59
N ALA A 324 38.71 -14.04 17.36
CA ALA A 324 39.13 -14.03 18.73
C ALA A 324 38.22 -13.17 19.59
N VAL A 325 37.77 -13.68 20.75
CA VAL A 325 37.06 -12.89 21.74
C VAL A 325 37.98 -11.80 22.26
N VAL A 326 37.62 -10.55 22.07
CA VAL A 326 38.41 -9.41 22.53
C VAL A 326 37.72 -8.65 23.65
N ASP A 327 36.42 -8.78 23.74
CA ASP A 327 35.63 -8.21 24.83
C ASP A 327 34.23 -8.85 24.88
N TYR A 328 33.57 -8.83 26.03
CA TYR A 328 32.18 -9.22 26.20
C TYR A 328 31.59 -8.69 27.50
N PHE A 329 30.28 -8.64 27.60
CA PHE A 329 29.55 -8.30 28.81
C PHE A 329 28.41 -9.30 29.03
N THR A 330 28.25 -9.77 30.26
CA THR A 330 27.19 -10.69 30.70
C THR A 330 26.33 -9.99 31.76
N PRO A 331 25.02 -9.90 31.63
CA PRO A 331 24.11 -9.29 32.61
C PRO A 331 24.23 -9.93 34.01
N TRP A 332 24.11 -9.12 35.06
CA TRP A 332 24.23 -9.53 36.46
C TRP A 332 23.31 -10.69 36.85
N ASN A 333 22.12 -10.78 36.19
CA ASN A 333 21.10 -11.76 36.47
C ASN A 333 21.11 -12.96 35.49
N GLN A 334 22.22 -13.22 34.82
CA GLN A 334 22.36 -14.27 33.81
C GLN A 334 21.80 -15.64 34.27
N PHE A 335 22.11 -16.07 35.49
CA PHE A 335 21.55 -17.31 36.06
C PHE A 335 20.02 -17.34 36.08
N THR A 336 19.38 -16.18 36.27
CA THR A 336 17.92 -16.07 36.24
C THR A 336 17.36 -16.07 34.81
N LEU A 337 18.08 -15.44 33.88
CA LEU A 337 17.75 -15.43 32.48
C LEU A 337 17.74 -16.85 31.93
N GLN A 338 18.83 -17.57 32.11
CA GLN A 338 18.98 -18.96 31.69
C GLN A 338 17.93 -19.89 32.35
N ALA A 339 17.71 -19.78 33.67
CA ALA A 339 16.79 -20.64 34.39
C ALA A 339 15.33 -20.48 33.99
N ASN A 340 14.93 -19.34 33.43
CA ASN A 340 13.56 -19.01 33.05
C ASN A 340 13.35 -18.92 31.52
N ASP A 341 14.30 -19.39 30.73
CA ASP A 341 14.26 -19.25 29.26
C ASP A 341 13.97 -17.81 28.84
N THR A 342 14.74 -16.89 29.42
CA THR A 342 14.57 -15.45 29.20
C THR A 342 15.76 -14.89 28.42
N ASP A 343 16.10 -15.53 27.30
CA ASP A 343 17.29 -15.23 26.49
C ASP A 343 17.55 -13.76 26.28
N LEU A 344 18.78 -13.32 26.50
CA LEU A 344 19.29 -12.07 26.01
C LEU A 344 19.31 -12.05 24.47
N GLY A 345 19.86 -13.11 23.88
CA GLY A 345 20.03 -13.22 22.43
C GLY A 345 18.77 -13.59 21.62
N SER A 346 17.56 -13.44 22.18
CA SER A 346 16.31 -13.58 21.42
C SER A 346 16.07 -12.43 20.46
N GLY A 347 16.47 -11.21 20.83
CA GLY A 347 16.47 -10.03 19.95
C GLY A 347 17.80 -9.88 19.22
N GLY A 348 17.84 -8.89 18.29
CA GLY A 348 19.07 -8.48 17.63
C GLY A 348 19.61 -7.17 18.19
N LEU A 349 20.91 -6.95 18.03
CA LEU A 349 21.53 -5.69 18.38
C LEU A 349 21.84 -4.82 17.16
N LEU A 350 22.03 -3.52 17.41
CA LEU A 350 22.57 -2.59 16.42
C LEU A 350 23.77 -1.81 17.01
N LEU A 351 24.67 -1.39 16.12
CA LEU A 351 25.68 -0.40 16.47
C LEU A 351 25.13 0.98 16.22
N LEU A 352 25.09 1.81 17.26
CA LEU A 352 24.67 3.20 17.14
C LEU A 352 25.66 4.01 16.30
N PRO A 353 25.20 4.95 15.47
CA PRO A 353 26.08 5.99 14.94
C PRO A 353 26.79 6.72 16.10
N ASP A 354 27.94 7.31 15.82
CA ASP A 354 28.74 7.98 16.83
C ASP A 354 27.91 9.01 17.63
N GLN A 355 27.99 8.91 18.95
CA GLN A 355 27.24 9.73 19.89
C GLN A 355 28.07 10.88 20.44
N SER A 356 27.43 12.04 20.73
CA SER A 356 28.06 13.15 21.42
C SER A 356 27.96 12.91 22.93
N GLY A 357 28.85 12.16 23.49
CA GLY A 357 28.80 11.84 24.91
C GLY A 357 30.15 11.34 25.43
N THR A 358 30.15 10.81 26.63
CA THR A 358 31.35 10.23 27.24
C THR A 358 31.80 9.00 26.47
N TYR A 359 30.85 8.24 25.92
CA TYR A 359 31.09 7.04 25.16
C TYR A 359 30.56 7.24 23.74
N PRO A 360 31.42 7.60 22.77
CA PRO A 360 30.95 7.91 21.41
C PRO A 360 30.52 6.67 20.63
N HIS A 361 31.04 5.52 20.96
CA HIS A 361 30.81 4.28 20.23
C HIS A 361 30.02 3.30 21.10
N GLU A 362 28.74 3.13 20.77
CA GLU A 362 27.83 2.30 21.55
C GLU A 362 27.16 1.24 20.71
N LEU A 363 26.72 0.17 21.37
CA LEU A 363 25.77 -0.80 20.85
C LEU A 363 24.48 -0.75 21.70
N LEU A 364 23.39 -1.22 21.10
CA LEU A 364 22.11 -1.30 21.76
C LEU A 364 21.45 -2.64 21.41
N GLY A 365 20.94 -3.36 22.44
CA GLY A 365 20.24 -4.62 22.28
C GLY A 365 19.28 -4.90 23.42
N ALA A 366 18.41 -5.90 23.24
CA ALA A 366 17.44 -6.34 24.25
C ALA A 366 16.96 -7.77 23.95
N GLY A 367 16.68 -8.54 24.99
CA GLY A 367 16.15 -9.89 24.88
C GLY A 367 14.72 -10.05 25.43
N LYS A 368 14.34 -11.32 25.74
CA LYS A 368 13.01 -11.72 26.24
C LYS A 368 12.59 -10.98 27.50
N GLN A 369 13.55 -10.54 28.35
CA GLN A 369 13.26 -9.78 29.56
C GLN A 369 12.68 -8.40 29.28
N GLY A 370 12.89 -7.85 28.06
CA GLY A 370 12.48 -6.49 27.73
C GLY A 370 13.35 -5.40 28.36
N GLN A 371 14.53 -5.76 28.86
CA GLN A 371 15.54 -4.82 29.30
C GLN A 371 16.37 -4.38 28.11
N ILE A 372 16.38 -3.08 27.84
CA ILE A 372 17.23 -2.49 26.81
C ILE A 372 18.58 -2.14 27.44
N TYR A 373 19.65 -2.60 26.82
CA TYR A 373 21.02 -2.26 27.18
C TYR A 373 21.62 -1.29 26.17
N VAL A 374 22.27 -0.25 26.67
CA VAL A 374 23.17 0.62 25.90
C VAL A 374 24.56 0.41 26.46
N VAL A 375 25.48 -0.07 25.63
CA VAL A 375 26.80 -0.53 26.08
C VAL A 375 27.90 0.17 25.28
N ASN A 376 28.95 0.65 25.98
CA ASN A 376 30.15 1.15 25.33
C ASN A 376 30.90 -0.01 24.62
N ARG A 377 30.89 -0.03 23.28
CA ARG A 377 31.51 -1.10 22.47
C ARG A 377 33.04 -1.00 22.35
N ASP A 378 33.62 0.12 22.75
CA ASP A 378 35.10 0.24 22.79
C ASP A 378 35.68 -0.52 23.97
N GLN A 379 34.96 -0.56 25.08
CA GLN A 379 35.35 -1.27 26.28
C GLN A 379 34.09 -1.68 27.05
N MET A 380 33.72 -2.97 26.95
CA MET A 380 32.55 -3.50 27.66
C MET A 380 32.82 -3.83 29.10
N THR A 381 34.08 -3.98 29.45
CA THR A 381 34.55 -4.41 30.79
C THR A 381 35.66 -3.53 31.33
N SER A 382 35.80 -3.53 32.66
CA SER A 382 36.88 -2.87 33.40
C SER A 382 37.64 -3.91 34.26
N GLY A 383 38.92 -4.08 34.04
CA GLY A 383 39.76 -4.92 34.85
C GLY A 383 39.31 -6.40 34.88
N ASN A 384 39.00 -6.99 33.74
CA ASN A 384 38.48 -8.34 33.58
C ASN A 384 37.11 -8.61 34.25
N ARG A 385 36.30 -7.58 34.45
CA ARG A 385 34.95 -7.73 34.99
C ARG A 385 33.91 -7.92 33.93
N HIS A 386 33.91 -9.06 33.25
CA HIS A 386 32.91 -9.41 32.28
C HIS A 386 31.54 -9.75 32.88
N PHE A 387 31.50 -9.92 34.20
CA PHE A 387 30.32 -10.27 34.97
C PHE A 387 30.44 -9.82 36.42
N ASP A 388 29.31 -9.34 37.00
CA ASP A 388 29.16 -9.12 38.45
C ASP A 388 27.77 -9.64 38.86
N ALA A 389 27.71 -10.58 39.80
CA ALA A 389 26.48 -11.25 40.22
C ALA A 389 25.48 -10.32 40.96
N THR A 390 25.82 -9.10 41.21
CA THR A 390 25.00 -8.17 42.00
C THR A 390 24.41 -7.00 41.19
N LYS A 391 25.07 -6.62 40.10
CA LYS A 391 24.67 -5.49 39.25
C LYS A 391 25.38 -5.49 37.91
N ASP A 392 24.82 -4.84 36.93
CA ASP A 392 25.48 -4.48 35.67
C ASP A 392 26.53 -3.41 36.01
N PHE A 393 27.81 -3.75 35.85
CA PHE A 393 28.86 -2.95 36.42
C PHE A 393 29.57 -2.10 35.38
N ASP A 394 30.22 -2.68 34.47
CA ASP A 394 31.27 -2.11 33.68
C ASP A 394 30.75 -0.97 32.75
N PHE A 395 31.23 -0.83 31.58
CA PHE A 395 30.82 0.26 30.70
C PHE A 395 29.43 0.01 30.06
N VAL A 396 28.50 -0.54 30.83
CA VAL A 396 27.08 -0.44 30.55
C VAL A 396 26.64 0.99 30.82
N VAL A 397 26.41 1.74 29.75
CA VAL A 397 26.03 3.14 29.83
C VAL A 397 24.65 3.28 30.46
N GLN A 398 23.73 2.41 30.11
CA GLN A 398 22.38 2.40 30.62
C GLN A 398 21.69 1.04 30.47
N THR A 399 20.87 0.69 31.48
CA THR A 399 19.86 -0.36 31.37
C THR A 399 18.46 0.25 31.53
N ASN A 400 17.49 -0.22 30.79
CA ASN A 400 16.15 0.35 30.77
C ASN A 400 15.07 -0.74 30.73
N LEU A 401 14.60 -1.14 31.91
CA LEU A 401 13.57 -2.16 32.09
C LEU A 401 12.15 -1.57 31.98
N GLY A 402 11.22 -2.33 31.39
CA GLY A 402 9.80 -2.01 31.33
C GLY A 402 9.41 -1.01 30.26
N LYS A 403 10.29 -0.70 29.31
CA LYS A 403 9.95 0.12 28.14
C LYS A 403 9.33 -0.70 27.03
N ILE A 404 9.82 -1.91 26.86
CA ILE A 404 9.27 -2.94 25.95
C ILE A 404 8.94 -4.18 26.78
N LYS A 405 7.99 -5.01 26.29
CA LYS A 405 7.61 -6.25 26.97
C LYS A 405 8.67 -7.35 26.85
N GLY A 406 9.33 -7.42 25.74
CA GLY A 406 10.40 -8.33 25.39
C GLY A 406 10.80 -8.09 23.95
N SER A 407 11.99 -8.50 23.54
CA SER A 407 12.48 -8.37 22.18
C SER A 407 12.75 -9.72 21.56
N PHE A 408 12.24 -9.91 20.35
CA PHE A 408 12.54 -11.00 19.42
C PHE A 408 12.88 -10.43 18.04
N ASP A 409 13.11 -9.13 17.96
CA ASP A 409 13.31 -8.34 16.77
C ASP A 409 14.61 -7.53 16.88
N THR A 410 15.11 -7.04 15.75
CA THR A 410 16.19 -6.08 15.72
C THR A 410 15.61 -4.67 15.76
N PRO A 411 16.01 -3.78 16.70
CA PRO A 411 15.53 -2.40 16.73
C PRO A 411 16.03 -1.60 15.54
N ALA A 412 15.31 -0.53 15.20
CA ALA A 412 15.80 0.43 14.22
C ALA A 412 16.23 1.73 14.89
N TYR A 413 17.18 2.43 14.27
CA TYR A 413 17.63 3.76 14.66
C TYR A 413 17.32 4.79 13.56
N PHE A 414 16.82 5.95 13.95
CA PHE A 414 16.70 7.08 13.05
C PHE A 414 16.66 8.41 13.82
N ASN A 415 17.57 9.32 13.45
CA ASN A 415 17.56 10.72 13.89
C ASN A 415 17.39 10.88 15.41
N GLY A 416 18.24 10.19 16.20
CA GLY A 416 18.22 10.28 17.67
C GLY A 416 17.05 9.53 18.33
N ARG A 417 16.48 8.53 17.66
CA ARG A 417 15.39 7.68 18.19
C ARG A 417 15.66 6.22 17.92
N ILE A 418 15.22 5.39 18.86
CA ILE A 418 15.22 3.93 18.76
C ILE A 418 13.77 3.47 18.63
N TYR A 419 13.53 2.50 17.76
CA TYR A 419 12.21 1.94 17.48
C TYR A 419 12.17 0.46 17.83
N TYR A 420 11.18 0.07 18.62
CA TYR A 420 10.89 -1.32 19.02
C TYR A 420 9.41 -1.65 18.89
N ALA A 421 9.09 -2.88 18.52
CA ALA A 421 7.74 -3.46 18.60
C ALA A 421 7.83 -4.88 19.20
N GLY A 422 7.94 -4.94 20.52
CA GLY A 422 8.23 -6.16 21.25
C GLY A 422 7.03 -7.09 21.46
N TYR A 423 7.28 -8.20 22.18
CA TYR A 423 6.29 -9.16 22.65
C TYR A 423 6.73 -9.78 23.97
N GLY A 424 5.82 -9.97 24.91
CA GLY A 424 6.17 -10.63 26.19
C GLY A 424 4.94 -10.91 27.05
N SER A 425 5.13 -11.81 28.02
CA SER A 425 4.05 -12.20 28.95
C SER A 425 2.76 -12.64 28.25
N GLY A 426 2.86 -13.33 27.11
CA GLY A 426 1.71 -13.83 26.34
C GLY A 426 0.90 -12.74 25.63
N SER A 427 1.40 -11.52 25.53
CA SER A 427 0.67 -10.42 24.85
C SER A 427 1.58 -9.55 24.01
N GLY A 428 1.03 -8.99 22.91
CA GLY A 428 1.70 -8.04 22.04
C GLY A 428 2.07 -6.74 22.75
N ASP A 429 2.99 -6.01 22.15
CA ASP A 429 3.40 -4.68 22.54
C ASP A 429 3.12 -3.67 21.42
N ASN A 430 3.14 -2.38 21.75
CA ASN A 430 3.00 -1.31 20.78
C ASN A 430 4.33 -1.09 20.04
N LEU A 431 4.28 -0.57 18.82
CA LEU A 431 5.45 0.01 18.19
C LEU A 431 5.78 1.33 18.89
N LYS A 432 6.99 1.48 19.39
CA LYS A 432 7.43 2.57 20.25
C LYS A 432 8.64 3.28 19.68
N ALA A 433 8.69 4.61 19.87
CA ALA A 433 9.86 5.42 19.61
C ALA A 433 10.40 5.95 20.97
N ILE A 434 11.67 5.68 21.25
CA ILE A 434 12.36 6.07 22.48
C ILE A 434 13.48 7.04 22.09
N ALA A 435 13.55 8.21 22.74
CA ALA A 435 14.61 9.18 22.46
C ALA A 435 15.98 8.67 22.90
N LEU A 436 16.98 8.85 22.05
CA LEU A 436 18.39 8.69 22.35
C LEU A 436 19.07 10.06 22.28
N THR A 437 19.71 10.48 23.36
CA THR A 437 20.40 11.78 23.44
C THR A 437 21.75 11.58 24.09
N ASN A 438 22.82 11.96 23.42
CA ASN A 438 24.21 11.83 23.92
C ASN A 438 24.54 10.43 24.43
N GLY A 439 24.11 9.40 23.67
CA GLY A 439 24.33 8.00 24.02
C GLY A 439 23.43 7.44 25.12
N ALA A 440 22.51 8.18 25.67
CA ALA A 440 21.58 7.70 26.69
C ALA A 440 20.13 7.75 26.19
N LEU A 441 19.37 6.70 26.48
CA LEU A 441 17.92 6.71 26.29
C LEU A 441 17.32 7.73 27.28
N ALA A 442 16.50 8.66 26.76
CA ALA A 442 15.95 9.76 27.56
C ALA A 442 14.94 9.22 28.58
N GLY A 443 15.43 8.91 29.78
CA GLY A 443 14.63 8.58 30.96
C GLY A 443 13.56 7.52 30.74
N ASN A 444 12.46 7.63 31.45
CA ASN A 444 11.31 6.73 31.34
C ASN A 444 10.31 7.14 30.20
N THR A 445 10.70 8.03 29.30
CA THR A 445 9.76 8.61 28.33
C THR A 445 9.80 7.86 27.01
N ILE A 446 8.72 7.16 26.72
CA ILE A 446 8.35 6.77 25.36
C ILE A 446 7.86 8.04 24.68
N LEU A 447 8.50 8.44 23.57
CA LEU A 447 8.14 9.67 22.84
C LEU A 447 6.77 9.55 22.19
N THR A 448 6.51 8.37 21.62
CA THR A 448 5.25 8.05 20.95
C THR A 448 5.13 6.54 20.81
N ASP A 449 3.90 6.03 20.82
CA ASP A 449 3.58 4.65 20.57
C ASP A 449 2.29 4.54 19.72
N THR A 450 2.11 3.40 19.07
CA THR A 450 0.87 3.12 18.32
C THR A 450 -0.22 2.64 19.28
N ALA A 451 -1.48 2.82 18.91
CA ALA A 451 -2.59 2.12 19.58
C ALA A 451 -2.64 0.62 19.21
N ARG A 452 -1.96 0.25 18.11
CA ARG A 452 -1.90 -1.11 17.57
C ARG A 452 -0.95 -1.98 18.38
N LEU A 453 -1.40 -3.19 18.75
CA LEU A 453 -0.55 -4.21 19.35
C LEU A 453 0.04 -5.12 18.26
N PHE A 454 1.34 -5.37 18.36
CA PHE A 454 2.04 -6.33 17.51
C PHE A 454 2.09 -7.67 18.23
N ASN A 455 1.43 -8.70 17.65
CA ASN A 455 1.40 -10.05 18.20
C ASN A 455 2.78 -10.74 18.07
N PHE A 456 2.93 -11.92 18.69
CA PHE A 456 4.18 -12.69 18.60
C PHE A 456 4.65 -12.84 17.14
N PRO A 457 5.91 -12.54 16.87
CA PRO A 457 7.03 -12.25 17.78
C PRO A 457 7.25 -10.76 18.08
N GLY A 458 6.37 -9.86 17.76
CA GLY A 458 6.56 -8.43 17.64
C GLY A 458 6.75 -8.03 16.16
N ALA A 459 7.56 -7.04 15.88
CA ALA A 459 7.93 -6.68 14.51
C ALA A 459 9.31 -6.02 14.44
N THR A 460 10.09 -6.39 13.46
CA THR A 460 11.35 -5.70 13.11
C THR A 460 11.04 -4.48 12.28
N PRO A 461 11.23 -3.25 12.81
CA PRO A 461 10.92 -2.02 12.07
C PRO A 461 12.00 -1.70 11.04
N SER A 462 11.60 -1.15 9.90
CA SER A 462 12.49 -0.53 8.91
C SER A 462 12.14 0.94 8.75
N ILE A 463 13.12 1.78 8.46
CA ILE A 463 12.93 3.22 8.29
C ILE A 463 13.25 3.63 6.85
N SER A 464 12.39 4.46 6.28
CA SER A 464 12.68 5.20 5.05
C SER A 464 12.66 6.70 5.32
N ALA A 465 13.63 7.44 4.75
CA ALA A 465 13.72 8.88 4.93
C ALA A 465 14.55 9.54 3.82
N SER A 466 14.36 10.84 3.61
CA SER A 466 15.24 11.69 2.79
C SER A 466 16.18 12.50 3.72
N GLY A 467 17.37 11.99 3.95
CA GLY A 467 18.26 12.49 5.00
C GLY A 467 17.60 12.35 6.37
N THR A 468 17.39 13.47 7.06
CA THR A 468 16.67 13.52 8.36
C THR A 468 15.18 13.87 8.21
N ASN A 469 14.66 14.01 6.99
CA ASN A 469 13.30 14.45 6.71
C ASN A 469 12.43 13.29 6.23
N ASN A 470 11.10 13.46 6.37
CA ASN A 470 10.10 12.51 5.89
C ASN A 470 10.27 11.07 6.42
N GLY A 471 10.79 10.92 7.64
CA GLY A 471 10.99 9.61 8.23
C GLY A 471 9.68 8.84 8.39
N ILE A 472 9.62 7.62 7.83
CA ILE A 472 8.50 6.69 7.93
C ILE A 472 9.02 5.40 8.54
N VAL A 473 8.36 4.93 9.59
CA VAL A 473 8.59 3.61 10.18
C VAL A 473 7.64 2.62 9.56
N TRP A 474 8.20 1.54 9.03
CA TRP A 474 7.49 0.43 8.42
C TRP A 474 7.59 -0.81 9.31
N ALA A 475 6.48 -1.49 9.56
CA ALA A 475 6.45 -2.71 10.36
C ALA A 475 5.40 -3.68 9.80
N ILE A 476 5.60 -4.98 10.02
CA ILE A 476 4.65 -6.02 9.66
C ILE A 476 4.01 -6.54 10.95
N GLN A 477 2.72 -6.31 11.12
CA GLN A 477 1.94 -6.91 12.20
C GLN A 477 1.55 -8.34 11.84
N MET A 478 1.94 -9.28 12.68
CA MET A 478 1.49 -10.65 12.58
C MET A 478 0.01 -10.77 12.95
N PRO A 479 -0.76 -11.63 12.27
CA PRO A 479 -2.13 -11.91 12.66
C PRO A 479 -2.17 -12.67 14.00
N SER A 480 -3.29 -12.58 14.71
CA SER A 480 -3.53 -13.36 15.94
C SER A 480 -3.72 -14.86 15.66
N THR A 481 -4.10 -15.21 14.43
CA THR A 481 -4.32 -16.59 13.99
C THR A 481 -3.31 -16.93 12.91
N LEU A 482 -2.50 -17.96 13.12
CA LEU A 482 -1.55 -18.45 12.12
C LEU A 482 -2.28 -18.83 10.82
N GLY A 483 -1.65 -18.53 9.68
CA GLY A 483 -2.24 -18.75 8.36
C GLY A 483 -3.12 -17.60 7.85
N SER A 484 -3.48 -16.63 8.70
CA SER A 484 -4.18 -15.41 8.29
C SER A 484 -3.21 -14.37 7.70
N ALA A 485 -3.77 -13.38 6.99
CA ALA A 485 -2.99 -12.32 6.37
C ALA A 485 -2.26 -11.46 7.41
N GLY A 486 -1.00 -11.14 7.13
CA GLY A 486 -0.27 -10.09 7.85
C GLY A 486 -0.79 -8.69 7.49
N THR A 487 -0.31 -7.67 8.20
CA THR A 487 -0.65 -6.27 7.91
C THR A 487 0.63 -5.44 7.83
N LEU A 488 0.88 -4.81 6.69
CA LEU A 488 1.92 -3.78 6.58
C LEU A 488 1.39 -2.48 7.22
N VAL A 489 2.20 -1.90 8.09
CA VAL A 489 1.88 -0.66 8.82
C VAL A 489 2.95 0.38 8.52
N ALA A 490 2.54 1.63 8.27
CA ALA A 490 3.42 2.77 8.10
C ALA A 490 3.04 3.89 9.07
N CYS A 491 4.01 4.40 9.81
CA CYS A 491 3.83 5.49 10.78
C CYS A 491 4.83 6.61 10.54
N ASN A 492 4.45 7.85 10.84
CA ASN A 492 5.40 8.95 10.89
C ASN A 492 6.43 8.71 12.00
N ALA A 493 7.73 8.66 11.66
CA ALA A 493 8.82 8.38 12.61
C ALA A 493 8.87 9.33 13.82
N THR A 494 8.26 10.50 13.75
CA THR A 494 8.22 11.48 14.85
C THR A 494 6.94 11.46 15.67
N ASN A 495 5.85 10.86 15.13
CA ASN A 495 4.54 10.83 15.78
C ASN A 495 3.72 9.64 15.33
N PHE A 496 3.46 8.69 16.23
CA PHE A 496 2.69 7.46 15.97
C PHE A 496 1.20 7.57 16.29
N THR A 497 0.72 8.73 16.71
CA THR A 497 -0.71 8.92 17.05
C THR A 497 -1.65 8.68 15.87
N THR A 498 -1.13 8.84 14.64
CA THR A 498 -1.85 8.55 13.41
C THR A 498 -1.01 7.64 12.54
N GLU A 499 -1.53 6.46 12.21
CA GLU A 499 -0.96 5.60 11.18
C GLU A 499 -1.15 6.27 9.82
N LEU A 500 -0.08 6.41 9.05
CA LEU A 500 -0.14 6.96 7.68
C LEU A 500 -0.86 6.01 6.73
N TYR A 501 -0.58 4.70 6.88
CA TYR A 501 -1.11 3.68 6.02
C TYR A 501 -1.13 2.31 6.72
N THR A 502 -2.16 1.51 6.42
CA THR A 502 -2.14 0.06 6.66
C THR A 502 -2.68 -0.69 5.45
N SER A 503 -2.14 -1.88 5.19
CA SER A 503 -2.59 -2.72 4.06
C SER A 503 -4.02 -3.26 4.21
N GLY A 504 -4.67 -3.08 5.38
CA GLY A 504 -6.05 -3.44 5.62
C GLY A 504 -7.08 -2.33 5.36
N GLN A 505 -6.65 -1.10 5.01
CA GLN A 505 -7.55 0.06 4.87
C GLN A 505 -8.23 0.15 3.51
N ALA A 506 -7.61 -0.38 2.45
CA ALA A 506 -8.12 -0.24 1.10
C ALA A 506 -9.41 -1.05 0.89
N ALA A 507 -10.40 -0.45 0.23
CA ALA A 507 -11.65 -1.13 -0.11
C ALA A 507 -11.39 -2.37 -0.98
N GLY A 508 -12.23 -3.39 -0.84
CA GLY A 508 -12.14 -4.62 -1.61
C GLY A 508 -10.87 -5.45 -1.35
N ASN A 509 -10.21 -5.25 -0.22
CA ASN A 509 -8.97 -5.94 0.16
C ASN A 509 -7.83 -5.75 -0.89
N ARG A 510 -7.83 -4.62 -1.61
CA ARG A 510 -6.83 -4.32 -2.67
C ARG A 510 -5.40 -4.59 -2.19
N ASP A 511 -5.07 -4.20 -0.98
CA ASP A 511 -3.72 -4.18 -0.45
C ASP A 511 -3.43 -5.32 0.53
N GLN A 512 -4.34 -6.29 0.66
CA GLN A 512 -4.20 -7.40 1.61
C GLN A 512 -2.95 -8.24 1.32
N LEU A 513 -2.14 -8.50 2.34
CA LEU A 513 -0.97 -9.40 2.26
C LEU A 513 -1.39 -10.88 2.17
N GLY A 514 -0.46 -11.73 1.80
CA GLY A 514 -0.54 -13.17 2.04
C GLY A 514 -0.48 -13.52 3.53
N ALA A 515 -0.56 -14.81 3.86
CA ALA A 515 -0.46 -15.27 5.24
C ALA A 515 0.87 -14.81 5.87
N GLY A 516 0.78 -14.26 7.08
CA GLY A 516 1.93 -13.69 7.79
C GLY A 516 2.99 -14.73 8.12
N VAL A 517 4.25 -14.34 8.01
CA VAL A 517 5.42 -15.12 8.42
C VAL A 517 6.07 -14.43 9.59
N LYS A 518 6.36 -15.20 10.65
CA LYS A 518 7.06 -14.69 11.85
C LYS A 518 8.40 -14.06 11.45
N PHE A 519 8.78 -12.96 12.08
CA PHE A 519 10.06 -12.27 11.86
C PHE A 519 10.26 -11.68 10.45
N ALA A 520 9.21 -11.54 9.66
CA ALA A 520 9.32 -10.91 8.36
C ALA A 520 9.67 -9.42 8.49
N VAL A 521 10.64 -8.96 7.69
CA VAL A 521 11.16 -7.59 7.70
C VAL A 521 10.76 -6.89 6.40
N PRO A 522 10.11 -5.71 6.44
CA PRO A 522 9.83 -4.96 5.23
C PRO A 522 11.10 -4.33 4.67
N THR A 523 11.34 -4.46 3.38
CA THR A 523 12.45 -3.78 2.68
C THR A 523 11.92 -2.56 1.95
N VAL A 524 12.55 -1.40 2.16
CA VAL A 524 12.14 -0.14 1.52
C VAL A 524 13.25 0.39 0.65
N ALA A 525 12.99 0.53 -0.64
CA ALA A 525 13.92 1.07 -1.61
C ALA A 525 13.19 1.59 -2.87
N ASP A 526 13.69 2.68 -3.44
CA ASP A 526 13.27 3.21 -4.74
C ASP A 526 11.74 3.41 -4.87
N GLY A 527 11.14 4.02 -3.85
CA GLY A 527 9.70 4.29 -3.82
C GLY A 527 8.82 3.07 -3.61
N LYS A 528 9.39 1.94 -3.21
CA LYS A 528 8.68 0.68 -3.01
C LYS A 528 8.91 0.07 -1.63
N VAL A 529 7.95 -0.74 -1.19
CA VAL A 529 8.06 -1.56 0.01
C VAL A 529 7.79 -3.02 -0.38
N PHE A 530 8.76 -3.89 -0.08
CA PHE A 530 8.71 -5.31 -0.40
C PHE A 530 8.43 -6.12 0.87
N VAL A 531 7.40 -6.96 0.83
CA VAL A 531 6.91 -7.72 1.98
C VAL A 531 6.78 -9.19 1.62
N GLY A 532 7.58 -10.05 2.27
CA GLY A 532 7.47 -11.50 2.17
C GLY A 532 6.27 -12.05 2.96
N SER A 533 5.71 -13.15 2.50
CA SER A 533 4.62 -13.91 3.15
C SER A 533 4.86 -15.43 3.01
N SER A 534 3.90 -16.26 3.38
CA SER A 534 4.05 -17.72 3.35
C SER A 534 4.28 -18.32 1.95
N ASN A 535 3.85 -17.66 0.91
CA ASN A 535 3.96 -18.15 -0.49
C ASN A 535 4.01 -17.02 -1.53
N SER A 536 4.33 -15.81 -1.11
CA SER A 536 4.36 -14.66 -2.02
C SER A 536 5.24 -13.53 -1.49
N VAL A 537 5.64 -12.66 -2.40
CA VAL A 537 6.16 -11.33 -2.07
C VAL A 537 5.23 -10.29 -2.67
N SER A 538 4.77 -9.36 -1.83
CA SER A 538 3.94 -8.23 -2.24
C SER A 538 4.80 -6.98 -2.41
N ILE A 539 4.59 -6.27 -3.52
CA ILE A 539 5.28 -5.04 -3.87
C ILE A 539 4.30 -3.88 -3.70
N PHE A 540 4.60 -2.96 -2.80
CA PHE A 540 3.85 -1.74 -2.56
C PHE A 540 4.58 -0.53 -3.13
N GLY A 541 3.83 0.52 -3.47
CA GLY A 541 4.38 1.77 -3.99
C GLY A 541 3.28 2.78 -4.28
N LEU A 542 3.68 3.89 -4.91
CA LEU A 542 2.73 4.92 -5.29
C LEU A 542 1.83 4.46 -6.43
N LEU A 543 0.52 4.61 -6.25
CA LEU A 543 -0.50 4.19 -7.19
C LEU A 543 -0.61 5.19 -8.35
N ALA A 544 -0.71 4.69 -9.56
CA ALA A 544 -0.94 5.52 -10.75
C ALA A 544 -2.39 6.01 -10.88
N GLY A 545 -3.30 5.45 -10.10
CA GLY A 545 -4.71 5.83 -10.03
C GLY A 545 -5.64 4.95 -10.86
N THR A 546 -6.94 5.18 -10.65
CA THR A 546 -8.05 4.54 -11.38
C THR A 546 -8.90 5.58 -12.09
N PHE A 547 -9.54 5.18 -13.20
CA PHE A 547 -10.41 6.05 -13.98
C PHE A 547 -11.87 5.59 -13.88
N SER A 548 -12.76 6.51 -13.53
CA SER A 548 -14.20 6.25 -13.42
C SER A 548 -15.01 7.42 -13.97
N PHE A 549 -16.18 7.15 -14.53
CA PHE A 549 -17.19 8.21 -14.72
C PHE A 549 -17.60 8.77 -13.36
N SER A 550 -17.91 10.06 -13.30
CA SER A 550 -18.37 10.73 -12.07
C SER A 550 -19.76 10.29 -11.63
N SER A 551 -20.54 9.73 -12.57
CA SER A 551 -21.89 9.21 -12.36
C SER A 551 -22.17 8.02 -13.27
N PRO A 552 -22.95 7.02 -12.83
CA PRO A 552 -23.44 5.97 -13.72
C PRO A 552 -24.47 6.48 -14.73
N ASN A 553 -25.14 7.60 -14.46
CA ASN A 553 -26.19 8.15 -15.29
C ASN A 553 -25.99 9.66 -15.48
N TYR A 554 -26.12 10.10 -16.73
CA TYR A 554 -26.15 11.49 -17.13
C TYR A 554 -27.48 11.79 -17.84
N SER A 555 -27.92 13.03 -17.86
CA SER A 555 -29.08 13.43 -18.61
C SER A 555 -28.86 14.79 -19.28
N VAL A 556 -29.48 15.01 -20.42
CA VAL A 556 -29.44 16.24 -21.19
C VAL A 556 -30.77 16.43 -21.89
N GLN A 557 -31.28 17.66 -22.02
CA GLN A 557 -32.45 17.96 -22.84
C GLN A 557 -32.04 17.91 -24.32
N GLU A 558 -32.89 17.38 -25.19
CA GLU A 558 -32.63 17.35 -26.63
C GLU A 558 -32.36 18.76 -27.21
N SER A 559 -32.97 19.78 -26.63
CA SER A 559 -32.76 21.18 -27.03
C SER A 559 -31.35 21.71 -26.77
N ASN A 560 -30.55 21.03 -25.96
CA ASN A 560 -29.15 21.39 -25.72
C ASN A 560 -28.28 20.88 -26.88
N THR A 561 -27.21 21.60 -27.20
CA THR A 561 -26.28 21.21 -28.27
C THR A 561 -25.22 20.18 -27.83
N THR A 562 -25.03 20.00 -26.54
CA THR A 562 -24.01 19.12 -25.99
C THR A 562 -24.36 18.59 -24.61
N ALA A 563 -23.96 17.37 -24.33
CA ALA A 563 -23.90 16.78 -22.98
C ALA A 563 -22.45 16.74 -22.51
N THR A 564 -22.16 17.27 -21.32
CA THR A 564 -20.83 17.22 -20.70
C THR A 564 -20.72 15.99 -19.82
N ILE A 565 -19.74 15.13 -20.12
CA ILE A 565 -19.46 13.90 -19.40
C ILE A 565 -18.16 14.06 -18.62
N THR A 566 -18.18 13.72 -17.33
CA THR A 566 -17.04 13.88 -16.42
C THR A 566 -16.41 12.54 -16.07
N VAL A 567 -15.09 12.47 -16.18
CA VAL A 567 -14.25 11.32 -15.79
C VAL A 567 -13.27 11.77 -14.72
N ASN A 568 -13.16 11.00 -13.66
CA ASN A 568 -12.28 11.24 -12.51
C ASN A 568 -11.07 10.33 -12.55
N ARG A 569 -9.89 10.86 -12.18
CA ARG A 569 -8.72 10.08 -11.77
C ARG A 569 -8.67 10.08 -10.25
N MET A 570 -8.75 8.89 -9.63
CA MET A 570 -8.79 8.65 -8.17
C MET A 570 -7.75 7.60 -7.80
N ASP A 571 -7.51 7.41 -6.48
CA ASP A 571 -6.65 6.36 -5.94
C ASP A 571 -5.22 6.37 -6.47
N GLY A 572 -4.65 7.54 -6.66
CA GLY A 572 -3.26 7.73 -7.07
C GLY A 572 -3.08 8.70 -8.22
N THR A 573 -1.88 9.28 -8.27
CA THR A 573 -1.50 10.29 -9.28
C THR A 573 -0.10 10.05 -9.84
N ASN A 574 0.53 8.92 -9.49
CA ASN A 574 1.90 8.61 -9.89
C ASN A 574 1.99 8.35 -11.39
N GLY A 575 2.89 9.07 -12.06
CA GLY A 575 3.09 9.03 -13.50
C GLY A 575 2.02 9.76 -14.31
N ALA A 576 2.37 10.11 -15.55
CA ALA A 576 1.40 10.57 -16.53
C ALA A 576 0.48 9.40 -16.94
N ALA A 577 -0.81 9.67 -17.07
CA ALA A 577 -1.79 8.62 -17.33
C ALA A 577 -2.85 9.07 -18.32
N GLN A 578 -3.42 8.13 -19.07
CA GLN A 578 -4.44 8.38 -20.08
C GLN A 578 -5.53 7.32 -19.98
N VAL A 579 -6.78 7.70 -20.28
CA VAL A 579 -7.88 6.77 -20.50
C VAL A 579 -8.62 7.12 -21.80
N ALA A 580 -8.94 6.14 -22.60
CA ALA A 580 -9.78 6.32 -23.76
C ALA A 580 -11.26 6.32 -23.36
N TYR A 581 -12.05 7.13 -24.04
CA TYR A 581 -13.51 7.18 -23.91
C TYR A 581 -14.19 7.02 -25.26
N ALA A 582 -15.39 6.44 -25.27
CA ALA A 582 -16.22 6.33 -26.45
C ALA A 582 -17.71 6.25 -26.12
N THR A 583 -18.55 6.70 -27.06
CA THR A 583 -19.95 6.24 -27.18
C THR A 583 -19.94 4.84 -27.77
N VAL A 584 -20.71 3.91 -27.19
CA VAL A 584 -20.69 2.48 -27.58
C VAL A 584 -22.10 2.00 -27.90
N ALA A 585 -22.20 0.89 -28.65
CA ALA A 585 -23.46 0.31 -29.02
C ALA A 585 -24.32 -0.17 -27.84
N GLY A 586 -25.62 -0.36 -28.05
CA GLY A 586 -26.60 -0.89 -27.09
C GLY A 586 -27.47 0.16 -26.41
N GLY A 587 -27.29 1.45 -26.67
CA GLY A 587 -28.25 2.50 -26.37
C GLY A 587 -29.43 2.52 -27.38
N THR A 588 -30.49 3.27 -27.07
CA THR A 588 -31.68 3.42 -27.95
C THR A 588 -31.58 4.62 -28.91
N ALA A 589 -30.67 5.58 -28.59
CA ALA A 589 -30.42 6.75 -29.45
C ALA A 589 -29.67 6.36 -30.72
N SER A 590 -30.03 7.03 -31.84
CA SER A 590 -29.45 6.80 -33.16
C SER A 590 -28.38 7.82 -33.48
N ASN A 591 -27.15 7.33 -33.76
CA ASN A 591 -26.04 8.19 -34.19
C ASN A 591 -26.36 8.87 -35.52
N GLY A 592 -26.15 10.19 -35.60
CA GLY A 592 -26.49 11.04 -36.76
C GLY A 592 -27.94 11.54 -36.80
N VAL A 593 -28.77 11.12 -35.82
CA VAL A 593 -30.14 11.59 -35.63
C VAL A 593 -30.31 12.28 -34.28
N ASP A 594 -30.01 11.59 -33.19
CA ASP A 594 -30.19 12.09 -31.81
C ASP A 594 -28.88 12.64 -31.22
N TYR A 595 -27.75 12.10 -31.66
CA TYR A 595 -26.42 12.52 -31.21
C TYR A 595 -25.37 12.25 -32.29
N THR A 596 -24.18 12.83 -32.10
CA THR A 596 -22.99 12.45 -32.85
C THR A 596 -22.07 11.59 -31.99
N SER A 597 -21.67 10.40 -32.48
CA SER A 597 -20.78 9.50 -31.81
C SER A 597 -19.41 10.15 -31.58
N VAL A 598 -18.83 9.92 -30.40
CA VAL A 598 -17.52 10.45 -30.02
C VAL A 598 -16.61 9.36 -29.52
N SER A 599 -15.31 9.55 -29.79
CA SER A 599 -14.23 8.79 -29.17
C SER A 599 -13.01 9.68 -29.02
N GLY A 600 -12.18 9.38 -28.02
CA GLY A 600 -10.97 10.14 -27.75
C GLY A 600 -10.24 9.65 -26.52
N ALA A 601 -9.33 10.47 -26.02
CA ALA A 601 -8.58 10.16 -24.81
C ALA A 601 -8.46 11.38 -23.89
N LEU A 602 -8.55 11.15 -22.59
CA LEU A 602 -8.29 12.13 -21.54
C LEU A 602 -6.91 11.85 -20.94
N ASN A 603 -6.09 12.89 -20.80
CA ASN A 603 -4.72 12.79 -20.37
C ASN A 603 -4.51 13.55 -19.06
N TRP A 604 -3.83 12.93 -18.09
CA TRP A 604 -3.37 13.55 -16.85
C TRP A 604 -1.85 13.52 -16.80
N THR A 605 -1.25 14.61 -16.37
CA THR A 605 0.21 14.68 -16.13
C THR A 605 0.58 13.98 -14.82
N ASN A 606 1.88 13.75 -14.61
CA ASN A 606 2.35 13.20 -13.32
C ASN A 606 1.96 14.13 -12.16
N GLY A 607 1.38 13.55 -11.12
CA GLY A 607 0.89 14.28 -9.94
C GLY A 607 -0.48 14.96 -10.14
N GLU A 608 -1.06 14.96 -11.35
CA GLU A 608 -2.37 15.56 -11.61
C GLU A 608 -3.48 14.62 -11.18
N SER A 609 -4.38 15.10 -10.32
CA SER A 609 -5.63 14.44 -9.89
C SER A 609 -6.85 15.18 -10.41
N GLY A 610 -8.03 14.63 -10.14
CA GLY A 610 -9.31 15.28 -10.36
C GLY A 610 -9.96 14.96 -11.69
N SER A 611 -10.91 15.81 -12.05
CA SER A 611 -11.85 15.53 -13.12
C SER A 611 -11.42 16.15 -14.45
N LYS A 612 -11.65 15.40 -15.53
CA LYS A 612 -11.63 15.92 -16.90
C LYS A 612 -12.93 15.58 -17.59
N THR A 613 -13.28 16.36 -18.62
CA THR A 613 -14.57 16.22 -19.30
C THR A 613 -14.38 16.02 -20.79
N PHE A 614 -15.38 15.39 -21.40
CA PHE A 614 -15.59 15.40 -22.84
C PHE A 614 -17.04 15.72 -23.15
N ALA A 615 -17.31 16.18 -24.37
CA ALA A 615 -18.64 16.53 -24.82
C ALA A 615 -19.19 15.44 -25.75
N VAL A 616 -20.47 15.12 -25.62
CA VAL A 616 -21.25 14.37 -26.60
C VAL A 616 -22.18 15.38 -27.31
N PRO A 617 -22.04 15.64 -28.63
CA PRO A 617 -22.92 16.52 -29.35
C PRO A 617 -24.31 15.91 -29.44
N ILE A 618 -25.31 16.68 -29.09
CA ILE A 618 -26.75 16.35 -29.18
C ILE A 618 -27.31 17.01 -30.42
N LEU A 619 -28.11 16.27 -31.17
CA LEU A 619 -28.74 16.71 -32.39
C LEU A 619 -30.22 16.84 -32.12
N ALA A 620 -30.72 18.10 -32.06
CA ALA A 620 -32.13 18.36 -32.01
C ALA A 620 -32.77 17.92 -33.34
N ASN A 621 -33.84 17.18 -33.27
CA ASN A 621 -34.56 16.68 -34.42
C ASN A 621 -36.08 16.90 -34.25
N THR A 622 -36.89 16.49 -35.20
CA THR A 622 -38.32 16.63 -35.16
C THR A 622 -39.07 15.28 -35.03
N LEU A 623 -38.32 14.25 -34.68
CA LEU A 623 -38.87 12.91 -34.51
C LEU A 623 -39.54 12.81 -33.14
N VAL A 624 -40.82 12.50 -33.13
CA VAL A 624 -41.56 12.29 -31.89
C VAL A 624 -41.23 10.90 -31.35
N GLN A 625 -40.52 10.87 -30.24
CA GLN A 625 -40.06 9.64 -29.62
C GLN A 625 -40.07 9.77 -28.08
N SER A 626 -39.85 8.67 -27.36
CA SER A 626 -39.60 8.69 -25.93
C SER A 626 -38.14 8.95 -25.68
N ASN A 627 -37.79 9.33 -24.44
CA ASN A 627 -36.38 9.50 -24.03
C ASN A 627 -35.49 8.36 -24.54
N VAL A 628 -34.36 8.71 -25.16
CA VAL A 628 -33.40 7.77 -25.72
C VAL A 628 -32.10 7.78 -25.00
N THR A 629 -31.32 6.70 -25.11
CA THR A 629 -30.10 6.51 -24.34
C THR A 629 -28.86 6.28 -25.21
N VAL A 630 -27.73 6.83 -24.79
CA VAL A 630 -26.41 6.60 -25.35
C VAL A 630 -25.55 5.92 -24.31
N ASN A 631 -24.97 4.77 -24.64
CA ASN A 631 -24.02 4.08 -23.77
C ASN A 631 -22.62 4.68 -23.91
N LEU A 632 -21.93 4.82 -22.77
CA LEU A 632 -20.58 5.37 -22.67
C LEU A 632 -19.65 4.33 -22.04
N ALA A 633 -18.41 4.26 -22.50
CA ALA A 633 -17.41 3.37 -21.95
C ALA A 633 -16.02 4.03 -21.88
N LEU A 634 -15.29 3.71 -20.81
CA LEU A 634 -13.86 3.96 -20.68
C LEU A 634 -13.10 2.70 -21.07
N SER A 635 -11.92 2.85 -21.66
CA SER A 635 -11.06 1.74 -22.08
C SER A 635 -9.59 2.14 -22.11
N ASN A 636 -8.69 1.14 -22.26
CA ASN A 636 -7.26 1.32 -22.49
C ASN A 636 -6.61 2.33 -21.53
N PRO A 637 -6.71 2.15 -20.18
CA PRO A 637 -5.94 2.96 -19.27
C PRO A 637 -4.46 2.71 -19.51
N THR A 638 -3.64 3.77 -19.58
CA THR A 638 -2.19 3.68 -19.77
C THR A 638 -1.44 3.99 -18.50
N ASN A 639 -0.13 3.69 -18.48
CA ASN A 639 0.74 3.70 -17.31
C ASN A 639 0.51 2.46 -16.43
N GLY A 640 1.36 1.45 -16.56
CA GLY A 640 1.37 0.10 -16.00
C GLY A 640 0.58 -0.26 -14.72
N ALA A 641 0.32 0.72 -13.85
CA ALA A 641 -0.47 0.57 -12.65
C ALA A 641 -1.85 1.27 -12.70
N SER A 642 -2.22 1.95 -13.81
CA SER A 642 -3.55 2.56 -14.00
C SER A 642 -4.57 1.49 -14.34
N ALA A 643 -5.74 1.57 -13.73
CA ALA A 643 -6.85 0.65 -13.96
C ALA A 643 -8.16 1.41 -14.20
N LEU A 644 -9.15 0.71 -14.76
CA LEU A 644 -10.53 1.18 -14.74
C LEU A 644 -11.12 0.94 -13.35
N GLY A 645 -11.76 1.96 -12.77
CA GLY A 645 -12.52 1.84 -11.54
C GLY A 645 -13.88 1.16 -11.78
N LEU A 646 -14.65 0.99 -10.72
CA LEU A 646 -15.96 0.31 -10.76
C LEU A 646 -16.94 0.95 -11.74
N GLN A 647 -16.88 2.28 -11.92
CA GLN A 647 -17.76 3.03 -12.82
C GLN A 647 -17.06 3.29 -14.17
N SER A 648 -16.70 2.23 -14.90
CA SER A 648 -16.08 2.31 -16.24
C SER A 648 -17.09 2.43 -17.38
N THR A 649 -18.39 2.29 -17.11
CA THR A 649 -19.48 2.50 -18.05
C THR A 649 -20.50 3.48 -17.49
N ALA A 650 -21.22 4.21 -18.36
CA ALA A 650 -22.30 5.10 -17.97
C ALA A 650 -23.36 5.17 -19.06
N VAL A 651 -24.54 5.70 -18.71
CA VAL A 651 -25.63 5.93 -19.64
C VAL A 651 -25.94 7.41 -19.67
N LEU A 652 -26.00 8.01 -20.87
CA LEU A 652 -26.50 9.33 -21.09
C LEU A 652 -27.93 9.21 -21.63
N THR A 653 -28.90 9.79 -20.93
CA THR A 653 -30.29 9.88 -21.37
C THR A 653 -30.54 11.25 -22.06
N ILE A 654 -30.97 11.24 -23.30
CA ILE A 654 -31.49 12.42 -24.00
C ILE A 654 -32.97 12.51 -23.66
N ILE A 655 -33.35 13.62 -23.03
CA ILE A 655 -34.70 13.87 -22.58
C ILE A 655 -35.42 14.63 -23.70
N GLU A 656 -36.43 13.99 -24.25
CA GLU A 656 -37.26 14.51 -25.29
C GLU A 656 -38.20 15.61 -24.79
N PRO A 657 -38.69 16.53 -25.66
CA PRO A 657 -39.64 17.54 -25.29
C PRO A 657 -40.93 16.92 -24.68
N PRO A 658 -41.51 17.49 -23.64
CA PRO A 658 -42.74 16.97 -23.03
C PRO A 658 -43.92 16.77 -23.99
N ILE A 659 -44.02 17.60 -25.05
CA ILE A 659 -45.03 17.44 -26.09
C ILE A 659 -44.93 16.10 -26.84
N ASP A 660 -43.72 15.55 -26.96
CA ASP A 660 -43.51 14.26 -27.64
C ASP A 660 -44.09 13.11 -26.82
N THR A 661 -43.95 13.15 -25.51
CA THR A 661 -44.62 12.20 -24.61
C THR A 661 -46.14 12.29 -24.75
N TRP A 662 -46.66 13.49 -24.82
CA TRP A 662 -48.11 13.74 -25.04
C TRP A 662 -48.56 13.22 -26.40
N LYS A 663 -47.85 13.54 -27.50
CA LYS A 663 -48.14 13.02 -28.84
C LYS A 663 -48.12 11.50 -28.91
N LEU A 664 -47.10 10.86 -28.28
CA LEU A 664 -47.04 9.40 -28.22
C LEU A 664 -48.25 8.80 -27.46
N ALA A 665 -48.69 9.43 -26.39
CA ALA A 665 -49.80 8.96 -25.59
C ALA A 665 -51.14 8.99 -26.36
N TYR A 666 -51.37 10.02 -27.18
CA TYR A 666 -52.64 10.19 -27.91
C TYR A 666 -52.63 9.61 -29.32
N PHE A 667 -51.54 9.74 -30.03
CA PHE A 667 -51.47 9.37 -31.45
C PHE A 667 -50.75 8.04 -31.71
N GLY A 668 -49.98 7.50 -30.71
CA GLY A 668 -49.30 6.20 -30.84
C GLY A 668 -48.47 6.14 -32.13
N ALA A 669 -48.74 5.17 -33.00
CA ALA A 669 -48.01 5.01 -34.25
C ALA A 669 -48.15 6.21 -35.23
N ASN A 670 -49.15 7.07 -35.05
CA ASN A 670 -49.36 8.29 -35.84
C ASN A 670 -48.67 9.53 -35.24
N ALA A 671 -47.94 9.42 -34.16
CA ALA A 671 -47.31 10.56 -33.48
C ALA A 671 -46.35 11.35 -34.37
N ASN A 672 -45.73 10.70 -35.35
CA ASN A 672 -44.88 11.32 -36.38
C ASN A 672 -45.61 11.73 -37.68
N ASN A 673 -46.91 11.54 -37.76
CA ASN A 673 -47.68 11.97 -38.92
C ASN A 673 -48.13 13.45 -38.77
N ALA A 674 -47.47 14.38 -39.44
CA ALA A 674 -47.72 15.80 -39.33
C ALA A 674 -49.17 16.20 -39.64
N ALA A 675 -49.90 15.47 -40.51
CA ALA A 675 -51.30 15.73 -40.84
C ALA A 675 -52.26 15.36 -39.69
N ILE A 676 -51.82 14.51 -38.75
CA ILE A 676 -52.62 14.03 -37.60
C ILE A 676 -52.10 14.63 -36.28
N ALA A 677 -50.78 14.48 -36.01
CA ALA A 677 -50.15 14.85 -34.75
C ALA A 677 -49.31 16.13 -34.85
N GLY A 678 -49.27 16.80 -36.02
CA GLY A 678 -48.55 18.08 -36.14
C GLY A 678 -49.15 19.16 -35.23
N ASP A 679 -48.38 20.13 -34.82
CA ASP A 679 -48.79 21.21 -33.89
C ASP A 679 -50.01 22.02 -34.42
N SER A 680 -50.11 22.17 -35.73
CA SER A 680 -51.18 22.85 -36.41
C SER A 680 -52.36 21.96 -36.87
N ALA A 681 -52.24 20.63 -36.65
CA ALA A 681 -53.34 19.72 -37.04
C ALA A 681 -54.50 19.80 -36.03
N ASP A 682 -55.73 19.59 -36.54
CA ASP A 682 -56.98 19.55 -35.78
C ASP A 682 -57.71 18.24 -36.17
N PRO A 683 -57.33 17.09 -35.55
CA PRO A 683 -57.79 15.76 -35.96
C PRO A 683 -59.28 15.51 -35.65
N ASN A 684 -59.91 16.22 -34.74
CA ASN A 684 -61.28 16.12 -34.32
C ASN A 684 -62.17 17.22 -34.90
N HIS A 685 -61.57 18.18 -35.62
CA HIS A 685 -62.26 19.30 -36.32
C HIS A 685 -63.04 20.20 -35.37
N ASP A 686 -62.61 20.46 -34.16
CA ASP A 686 -63.26 21.33 -33.19
C ASP A 686 -62.69 22.77 -33.17
N GLY A 687 -61.73 23.06 -34.04
CA GLY A 687 -61.08 24.36 -34.17
C GLY A 687 -59.94 24.57 -33.16
N ILE A 688 -59.54 23.53 -32.33
CA ILE A 688 -58.44 23.60 -31.39
C ILE A 688 -57.31 22.73 -31.94
N VAL A 689 -56.28 23.36 -32.49
CA VAL A 689 -55.13 22.65 -33.04
C VAL A 689 -54.33 21.92 -31.89
N ASN A 690 -53.56 20.88 -32.20
CA ASN A 690 -52.86 20.04 -31.28
C ASN A 690 -51.94 20.82 -30.29
N LEU A 691 -51.26 21.88 -30.74
CA LEU A 691 -50.47 22.74 -29.85
C LEU A 691 -51.31 23.38 -28.76
N LEU A 692 -52.55 23.85 -29.13
CA LEU A 692 -53.45 24.41 -28.13
C LEU A 692 -54.07 23.34 -27.23
N ALA A 693 -54.42 22.18 -27.79
CA ALA A 693 -54.91 21.06 -27.00
C ALA A 693 -53.83 20.61 -25.95
N TYR A 694 -52.57 20.51 -26.36
CA TYR A 694 -51.45 20.22 -25.45
C TYR A 694 -51.28 21.32 -24.39
N ALA A 695 -51.29 22.59 -24.83
CA ALA A 695 -51.10 23.70 -23.91
C ALA A 695 -52.23 23.82 -22.86
N TYR A 696 -53.45 23.40 -23.21
CA TYR A 696 -54.63 23.46 -22.34
C TYR A 696 -54.92 22.14 -21.58
N ALA A 697 -54.13 21.10 -21.81
CA ALA A 697 -54.37 19.75 -21.27
C ALA A 697 -55.67 19.12 -21.77
N PHE A 698 -55.95 19.23 -23.05
CA PHE A 698 -57.12 18.64 -23.69
C PHE A 698 -56.73 17.35 -24.44
N ASN A 699 -57.64 16.41 -24.48
CA ASN A 699 -57.52 15.26 -25.34
C ASN A 699 -57.75 15.69 -26.82
N PRO A 700 -56.75 15.60 -27.72
CA PRO A 700 -56.85 16.07 -29.11
C PRO A 700 -57.78 15.25 -29.99
N LEU A 701 -58.27 14.09 -29.49
CA LEU A 701 -59.16 13.17 -30.20
C LEU A 701 -60.64 13.35 -29.78
N VAL A 702 -60.89 14.20 -28.78
CA VAL A 702 -62.22 14.45 -28.25
C VAL A 702 -62.60 15.92 -28.47
N ALA A 703 -63.72 16.20 -29.18
CA ALA A 703 -64.14 17.56 -29.45
C ALA A 703 -64.35 18.38 -28.15
N SER A 704 -63.74 19.53 -28.10
CA SER A 704 -63.71 20.44 -26.95
C SER A 704 -64.13 21.84 -27.43
N THR A 705 -64.57 22.67 -26.54
CA THR A 705 -64.82 24.11 -26.84
C THR A 705 -63.59 24.91 -26.40
N ASN A 706 -63.26 25.94 -27.17
CA ASN A 706 -62.12 26.80 -26.78
C ASN A 706 -62.34 27.35 -25.36
N PRO A 707 -61.49 27.05 -24.40
CA PRO A 707 -61.65 27.40 -22.99
C PRO A 707 -61.20 28.83 -22.70
N PHE A 708 -60.66 29.52 -23.71
CA PHE A 708 -60.18 30.87 -23.54
C PHE A 708 -61.44 31.82 -23.47
N THR A 709 -61.58 32.45 -22.32
CA THR A 709 -62.64 33.37 -22.06
C THR A 709 -62.13 34.68 -21.49
N GLY A 710 -62.88 35.74 -21.68
CA GLY A 710 -62.63 37.05 -21.09
C GLY A 710 -63.89 37.66 -20.47
N ASN A 711 -63.68 38.26 -19.36
CA ASN A 711 -64.77 39.03 -18.70
C ASN A 711 -64.21 40.32 -18.07
N LEU A 712 -65.17 41.17 -17.66
CA LEU A 712 -64.91 42.40 -16.91
C LEU A 712 -65.25 42.15 -15.44
N ALA A 713 -64.28 42.18 -14.58
CA ALA A 713 -64.41 42.06 -13.14
C ALA A 713 -64.17 43.43 -12.51
N GLY A 714 -65.24 44.05 -12.00
CA GLY A 714 -65.18 45.44 -11.57
C GLY A 714 -64.88 46.39 -12.73
N LYS A 715 -63.65 46.88 -12.82
CA LYS A 715 -63.18 47.81 -13.88
C LYS A 715 -61.97 47.28 -14.61
N GLN A 716 -61.57 46.00 -14.37
CA GLN A 716 -60.41 45.38 -14.98
C GLN A 716 -60.87 44.23 -15.88
N PHE A 717 -60.18 44.06 -17.01
CA PHE A 717 -60.28 42.84 -17.84
C PHE A 717 -59.61 41.69 -17.26
N GLN A 718 -60.27 40.55 -17.36
CA GLN A 718 -59.65 39.23 -16.98
C GLN A 718 -59.66 38.28 -18.19
N LEU A 719 -58.57 37.55 -18.34
CA LEU A 719 -58.42 36.39 -19.23
C LEU A 719 -58.50 35.16 -18.38
N HIS A 720 -59.27 34.16 -18.80
CA HIS A 720 -59.35 32.84 -18.17
C HIS A 720 -58.97 31.76 -19.20
N PHE A 721 -58.09 30.86 -18.81
CA PHE A 721 -57.66 29.70 -19.61
C PHE A 721 -57.07 28.61 -18.75
N PRO A 722 -57.13 27.33 -19.13
CA PRO A 722 -56.39 26.28 -18.50
C PRO A 722 -54.96 26.29 -19.01
N ARG A 723 -54.01 25.92 -18.11
CA ARG A 723 -52.59 25.69 -18.44
C ARG A 723 -52.21 24.29 -18.04
N ASN A 724 -51.70 23.50 -18.99
CA ASN A 724 -51.15 22.19 -18.75
C ASN A 724 -49.91 22.29 -17.86
N THR A 725 -49.91 21.63 -16.69
CA THR A 725 -48.77 21.64 -15.77
C THR A 725 -47.66 20.72 -16.23
N SER A 726 -47.93 19.77 -17.12
CA SER A 726 -46.94 18.87 -17.71
C SER A 726 -46.25 19.47 -18.96
N ALA A 727 -46.77 20.57 -19.53
CA ALA A 727 -46.22 21.23 -20.71
C ALA A 727 -45.09 22.20 -20.35
N GLY A 728 -43.91 21.66 -19.94
CA GLY A 728 -42.74 22.45 -19.54
C GLY A 728 -42.04 23.17 -20.69
N ASP A 729 -42.38 22.86 -21.91
CA ASP A 729 -41.84 23.41 -23.17
C ASP A 729 -42.74 24.50 -23.76
N ILE A 730 -43.80 24.89 -23.07
CA ILE A 730 -44.75 25.93 -23.52
C ILE A 730 -44.53 27.25 -22.78
N THR A 731 -44.55 28.35 -23.58
CA THR A 731 -44.59 29.73 -23.08
C THR A 731 -45.97 30.34 -23.33
N PHE A 732 -46.59 30.86 -22.27
CA PHE A 732 -47.86 31.61 -22.37
C PHE A 732 -47.58 33.10 -22.21
N ILE A 733 -48.09 33.92 -23.13
CA ILE A 733 -47.93 35.38 -23.07
C ILE A 733 -49.32 36.04 -23.14
N ALA A 734 -49.80 36.58 -22.03
CA ALA A 734 -50.96 37.38 -21.97
C ALA A 734 -50.62 38.82 -22.38
N GLN A 735 -51.37 39.40 -23.37
CA GLN A 735 -51.10 40.70 -23.93
C GLN A 735 -52.34 41.60 -23.93
N SER A 736 -52.08 42.89 -23.87
CA SER A 736 -53.16 43.94 -24.08
C SER A 736 -52.81 44.84 -25.23
N SER A 737 -53.89 45.42 -25.88
CA SER A 737 -53.73 46.36 -26.95
C SER A 737 -54.83 47.43 -26.86
N PRO A 738 -54.49 48.66 -27.12
CA PRO A 738 -55.46 49.73 -27.20
C PRO A 738 -56.11 49.85 -28.63
N ASN A 739 -55.57 49.18 -29.64
CA ASN A 739 -55.91 49.41 -31.04
C ASN A 739 -55.86 48.20 -31.95
N LEU A 740 -55.66 46.98 -31.38
CA LEU A 740 -55.50 45.73 -32.14
C LEU A 740 -54.23 45.67 -33.01
N ILE A 741 -53.39 46.72 -33.00
CA ILE A 741 -52.22 46.83 -33.85
C ILE A 741 -50.91 46.66 -32.93
N THR A 742 -50.85 47.40 -31.85
CA THR A 742 -49.76 47.42 -30.94
C THR A 742 -50.11 46.58 -29.72
N TRP A 743 -49.35 45.54 -29.42
CA TRP A 743 -49.52 44.60 -28.29
C TRP A 743 -48.43 44.74 -27.29
N SER A 744 -48.77 44.80 -26.01
CA SER A 744 -47.86 44.85 -24.92
C SER A 744 -48.08 43.62 -24.02
N ASN A 745 -46.98 42.98 -23.56
CA ASN A 745 -47.07 41.85 -22.64
C ASN A 745 -47.56 42.31 -21.27
N LEU A 746 -48.58 41.69 -20.74
CA LEU A 746 -49.10 41.83 -19.38
C LEU A 746 -48.32 40.90 -18.44
N MET A 747 -48.33 39.63 -18.78
CA MET A 747 -47.72 38.53 -18.01
C MET A 747 -47.13 37.52 -18.98
N THR A 748 -46.01 36.91 -18.60
CA THR A 748 -45.40 35.83 -19.35
C THR A 748 -45.14 34.66 -18.38
N PHE A 749 -45.48 33.45 -18.81
CA PHE A 749 -45.16 32.21 -18.12
C PHE A 749 -44.20 31.40 -18.94
N ALA A 750 -43.11 30.91 -18.28
CA ALA A 750 -42.31 29.84 -18.81
C ALA A 750 -41.99 28.87 -17.63
N ALA A 751 -41.82 27.58 -17.88
CA ALA A 751 -41.63 26.60 -16.83
C ALA A 751 -40.40 26.89 -15.92
N ALA A 752 -39.34 27.44 -16.50
CA ALA A 752 -38.11 27.77 -15.76
C ALA A 752 -38.26 29.02 -14.85
N SER A 753 -39.15 29.96 -15.18
CA SER A 753 -39.27 31.25 -14.45
C SER A 753 -40.60 31.44 -13.73
N GLY A 754 -41.58 30.57 -14.03
CA GLY A 754 -42.95 30.79 -13.60
C GLY A 754 -43.55 32.03 -14.26
N TRP A 755 -44.56 32.64 -13.62
CA TRP A 755 -45.20 33.88 -14.09
C TRP A 755 -44.33 35.10 -13.80
N VAL A 756 -44.03 35.86 -14.83
CA VAL A 756 -43.32 37.14 -14.75
C VAL A 756 -44.28 38.26 -15.13
N THR A 757 -44.40 39.25 -14.25
CA THR A 757 -45.20 40.47 -14.50
C THR A 757 -44.41 41.40 -15.42
N ASN A 758 -44.92 41.62 -16.65
CA ASN A 758 -44.28 42.48 -17.64
C ASN A 758 -44.82 43.89 -17.56
N GLN A 759 -46.08 44.09 -17.11
CA GLN A 759 -46.72 45.39 -16.93
C GLN A 759 -47.12 45.57 -15.44
N SER A 760 -46.65 46.64 -14.84
CA SER A 760 -46.93 46.95 -13.43
C SER A 760 -48.45 47.00 -13.18
N GLY A 761 -48.90 46.32 -12.11
CA GLY A 761 -50.32 46.24 -11.74
C GLY A 761 -51.10 45.09 -12.41
N ALA A 762 -50.52 44.37 -13.40
CA ALA A 762 -51.09 43.12 -13.84
C ALA A 762 -50.90 42.00 -12.79
N THR A 763 -51.89 41.16 -12.62
CA THR A 763 -51.85 40.07 -11.64
C THR A 763 -52.25 38.74 -12.29
N VAL A 764 -51.78 37.62 -11.69
CA VAL A 764 -52.19 36.27 -12.10
C VAL A 764 -52.58 35.46 -10.85
N VAL A 765 -53.61 34.64 -11.04
CA VAL A 765 -54.04 33.65 -10.04
C VAL A 765 -54.19 32.30 -10.74
N GLU A 766 -53.61 31.28 -10.16
CA GLU A 766 -53.79 29.87 -10.56
C GLU A 766 -54.67 29.13 -9.55
N SER A 767 -55.56 28.26 -10.05
CA SER A 767 -56.31 27.35 -9.19
C SER A 767 -55.44 26.24 -8.61
N ALA A 768 -56.01 25.42 -7.73
CA ALA A 768 -55.43 24.09 -7.42
C ALA A 768 -55.36 23.25 -8.72
N THR A 769 -54.37 22.35 -8.74
CA THR A 769 -54.17 21.42 -9.87
C THR A 769 -55.35 20.47 -10.02
N ASN A 770 -55.79 20.26 -11.24
CA ASN A 770 -56.90 19.37 -11.63
C ASN A 770 -56.37 18.30 -12.62
N GLY A 771 -57.08 17.20 -12.77
CA GLY A 771 -56.75 16.15 -13.71
C GLY A 771 -55.57 15.28 -13.24
N VAL A 772 -55.14 14.40 -14.15
CA VAL A 772 -53.96 13.52 -14.00
C VAL A 772 -53.12 13.64 -15.27
N PRO A 773 -51.78 13.44 -15.17
CA PRO A 773 -50.95 13.47 -16.38
C PRO A 773 -51.45 12.47 -17.44
N PRO A 774 -51.39 12.81 -18.74
CA PRO A 774 -50.79 14.01 -19.31
C PRO A 774 -51.73 15.25 -19.30
N ASP A 775 -52.98 15.13 -18.85
CA ASP A 775 -54.03 16.15 -18.89
C ASP A 775 -54.20 16.89 -17.54
N GLN A 776 -53.10 17.04 -16.84
CA GLN A 776 -53.11 17.79 -15.59
C GLN A 776 -53.02 19.29 -15.85
N TYR A 777 -53.91 20.07 -15.27
CA TYR A 777 -53.98 21.51 -15.51
C TYR A 777 -54.30 22.34 -14.26
N VAL A 778 -53.99 23.63 -14.37
CA VAL A 778 -54.51 24.70 -13.48
C VAL A 778 -55.31 25.67 -14.28
N ASN A 779 -56.39 26.24 -13.70
CA ASN A 779 -57.10 27.36 -14.30
C ASN A 779 -56.37 28.64 -13.95
N VAL A 780 -56.00 29.38 -14.97
CA VAL A 780 -55.26 30.65 -14.88
C VAL A 780 -56.23 31.82 -15.08
N THR A 781 -56.14 32.82 -14.23
CA THR A 781 -56.78 34.10 -14.37
C THR A 781 -55.75 35.22 -14.40
N VAL A 782 -55.56 35.88 -15.53
CA VAL A 782 -54.71 37.05 -15.69
C VAL A 782 -55.58 38.30 -15.66
N THR A 783 -55.30 39.21 -14.75
CA THR A 783 -56.05 40.48 -14.61
C THR A 783 -55.20 41.63 -15.15
N SER A 784 -55.79 42.48 -16.00
CA SER A 784 -55.13 43.67 -16.59
C SER A 784 -54.78 44.71 -15.53
N SER A 785 -53.71 45.46 -15.78
CA SER A 785 -53.28 46.55 -14.91
C SER A 785 -54.14 47.81 -15.01
N THR A 786 -54.92 47.97 -16.08
CA THR A 786 -55.62 49.17 -16.42
C THR A 786 -57.08 48.98 -16.13
N ASN A 787 -57.66 49.97 -15.40
CA ASN A 787 -59.11 50.04 -15.21
C ASN A 787 -59.79 50.56 -16.47
N VAL A 788 -60.90 49.95 -16.90
CA VAL A 788 -61.77 50.45 -17.92
C VAL A 788 -62.56 51.60 -17.35
N THR A 789 -62.41 52.82 -17.93
CA THR A 789 -63.21 53.97 -17.59
C THR A 789 -64.21 54.28 -18.72
N VAL A 790 -65.35 54.97 -18.43
CA VAL A 790 -66.41 55.24 -19.36
C VAL A 790 -65.94 56.01 -20.58
N ASN A 791 -64.75 56.60 -20.62
CA ASN A 791 -64.17 57.35 -21.75
C ASN A 791 -62.78 56.81 -22.14
N ALA A 792 -62.39 55.54 -21.76
CA ALA A 792 -61.11 54.93 -22.19
C ALA A 792 -61.26 54.43 -23.63
N ALA A 793 -60.21 54.55 -24.42
CA ALA A 793 -60.04 53.87 -25.66
C ALA A 793 -60.25 52.35 -25.48
N ASP A 794 -60.81 51.69 -26.52
CA ASP A 794 -60.97 50.24 -26.49
C ASP A 794 -59.72 49.52 -25.98
N GLN A 795 -59.97 48.53 -25.17
CA GLN A 795 -58.87 47.66 -24.70
C GLN A 795 -59.15 46.23 -25.12
N PHE A 796 -58.15 45.61 -25.74
CA PHE A 796 -58.20 44.22 -26.21
C PHE A 796 -57.19 43.38 -25.46
N LEU A 797 -57.55 42.13 -25.22
CA LEU A 797 -56.64 41.13 -24.59
C LEU A 797 -56.50 39.92 -25.52
N ARG A 798 -55.36 39.37 -25.56
CA ARG A 798 -55.05 38.07 -26.19
C ARG A 798 -54.09 37.19 -25.41
N LEU A 799 -54.15 35.94 -25.73
CA LEU A 799 -53.18 34.98 -25.28
C LEU A 799 -52.33 34.46 -26.46
N GLN A 800 -51.04 34.55 -26.38
CA GLN A 800 -50.14 33.87 -27.30
C GLN A 800 -49.52 32.65 -26.59
N ILE A 801 -49.38 31.57 -27.34
CA ILE A 801 -48.80 30.32 -26.90
C ILE A 801 -47.67 29.97 -27.86
N HIS A 802 -46.48 29.73 -27.32
CA HIS A 802 -45.28 29.39 -28.06
C HIS A 802 -44.64 28.16 -27.49
N ARG A 803 -44.00 27.39 -28.38
CA ARG A 803 -43.12 26.30 -28.04
C ARG A 803 -41.69 26.61 -28.40
#